data_f9ba3c7d35ba72c20928204d5817829b
#
_entry.id   f9ba3c7d35ba72c20928204d5817829b
#
_cell.length_a   1.000
_cell.length_b   1.000
_cell.length_c   1.000
_cell.angle_alpha   90.00
_cell.angle_beta   90.00
_cell.angle_gamma   90.00
#
_symmetry.space_group_name_H-M   'P 1'
#
loop_
_entity.id
_entity.type
_entity.pdbx_description
1 polymer ?
#
loop_
_entity_poly.entity_id
_entity_poly.type
_entity_poly.pdbx_seq_one_letter_code
_entity_poly.pdbx_strand_id
1 'polypeptide(L)'
;MGAYDFQRATADRIAEIFRNATIDADGHEIKSGGQRRVLLADEVGLGKTIMAREVINRVRDMRRDVGDDMFRVVYVCSNMNIAAQNIHKLGISEQLPVSESRLSMQHLIIARKDRSLKEKAGDEMPELLIPLTPGTSFSHGSSLGNIPERALIWAVLSRIEPYKAFSDRLKTFCRGRYVSENSGSWIWYTAKYGEQVAEMGPDYINLLAEKLETYPRYNQIKRRLLEILENNTESQSAPTPIIAPIRRIFADISLSMLEPDLIVMDEFQRFSSLLDYNDDSEQTAVVRKFFEQKDGQEPMILLLSATPYKPFSTLEELAEYNADVHYEDFNRLMDFLFHGKDDFRRVWSDYSGCLTHLSGDNFDVILASKNRAESKMYEAICRTERLNEGLISTESVAEVPISPDDIISYCAMQKIVSACKDAASRSARRKFSWSNVPMEYVKSSPYLLSFMDSYELKRQIDNIYRGNTKKLPEPDDSILLRENDLANFHKLPMRNARLQYLRDMMFPRWKNAELLLWVPASKPYYTTNAQNPFVKNSDFSKVLVFSAWEMVPRMIACLLSYEAEREVIFSKYQKARYDASTGESRLKENSKRILTYASPYLASLYQPEHWYGRPVSEIRRAVKAQIANRLKDIPLSNRRNYGRILCTIEWLDGVADTPLAEIPVNTVDVLTDMAIAGPAVCLCRILGNKELAEKAAAGFVTIFNRRIAGYVIDKFQDKYHSDELYLDGVMDYCVMGNLQAVLDEYRHICGSDDEFAERMGQSFIDATTLRVDTDRSFGREDAAKFPMRTYYAVPFAKGTTAATDKTIQRSNNIRVAFNSPFYPFIVASTSVGQEGLDFHQYCRKIVHWNLPSNPQDLEQREGRINRYKCLAIRRNLARLSDEYDWTGIFTEAHERVRGEFDDKYSEIVPAWCLPAEWIERYHDNLEWIERIVPEYPMSADVDRYRHLIEVLALYRLTMGQPRQEELLDMLRACHLSPDQIAGLLFNLSPISKISTEQ
;
A
#
# COMPACT_ATOMS: atom_id res chain seq x y z
N MET A 1 -5.83 1.07 -18.04
CA MET A 1 -6.23 -0.33 -18.35
C MET A 1 -7.74 -0.41 -18.47
N GLY A 2 -8.24 -1.06 -19.52
CA GLY A 2 -9.66 -1.41 -19.65
C GLY A 2 -10.06 -2.48 -18.64
N ALA A 3 -11.36 -2.60 -18.36
CA ALA A 3 -11.87 -3.68 -17.53
C ALA A 3 -11.89 -5.00 -18.34
N TYR A 4 -11.63 -6.11 -17.67
CA TYR A 4 -11.77 -7.46 -18.22
C TYR A 4 -13.23 -7.89 -18.26
N ASP A 5 -13.57 -8.93 -19.04
CA ASP A 5 -14.96 -9.38 -19.21
C ASP A 5 -15.61 -9.78 -17.89
N PHE A 6 -14.89 -10.48 -17.03
CA PHE A 6 -15.44 -10.82 -15.71
C PHE A 6 -15.70 -9.58 -14.83
N GLN A 7 -14.86 -8.55 -14.95
CA GLN A 7 -15.07 -7.28 -14.23
C GLN A 7 -16.25 -6.50 -14.80
N ARG A 8 -16.41 -6.52 -16.13
CA ARG A 8 -17.58 -5.95 -16.81
C ARG A 8 -18.87 -6.68 -16.43
N ALA A 9 -18.87 -8.02 -16.48
CA ALA A 9 -20.03 -8.84 -16.09
C ALA A 9 -20.48 -8.55 -14.64
N THR A 10 -19.52 -8.41 -13.71
CA THR A 10 -19.82 -8.04 -12.33
C THR A 10 -20.40 -6.62 -12.24
N ALA A 11 -19.83 -5.67 -12.97
CA ALA A 11 -20.34 -4.29 -12.98
C ALA A 11 -21.72 -4.19 -13.65
N ASP A 12 -21.96 -4.95 -14.72
CA ASP A 12 -23.27 -5.04 -15.40
C ASP A 12 -24.33 -5.60 -14.46
N ARG A 13 -24.02 -6.67 -13.73
CA ARG A 13 -24.94 -7.26 -12.73
C ARG A 13 -25.29 -6.26 -11.63
N ILE A 14 -24.33 -5.56 -11.07
CA ILE A 14 -24.56 -4.54 -10.04
C ILE A 14 -25.42 -3.40 -10.59
N ALA A 15 -25.10 -2.93 -11.79
CA ALA A 15 -25.87 -1.87 -12.45
C ALA A 15 -27.32 -2.31 -12.77
N GLU A 16 -27.53 -3.58 -13.14
CA GLU A 16 -28.87 -4.16 -13.34
C GLU A 16 -29.68 -4.13 -12.04
N ILE A 17 -29.07 -4.57 -10.91
CA ILE A 17 -29.71 -4.51 -9.60
C ILE A 17 -30.15 -3.08 -9.26
N PHE A 18 -29.26 -2.11 -9.44
CA PHE A 18 -29.53 -0.70 -9.18
C PHE A 18 -30.60 -0.14 -10.14
N ARG A 19 -30.56 -0.50 -11.41
CA ARG A 19 -31.55 -0.09 -12.42
C ARG A 19 -32.96 -0.58 -12.06
N ASN A 20 -33.09 -1.86 -11.70
CA ASN A 20 -34.35 -2.44 -11.29
C ASN A 20 -34.94 -1.82 -10.01
N ALA A 21 -34.09 -1.24 -9.17
CA ALA A 21 -34.50 -0.50 -7.98
C ALA A 21 -34.80 1.00 -8.22
N THR A 22 -34.35 1.54 -9.36
CA THR A 22 -34.39 2.99 -9.64
C THR A 22 -35.35 3.36 -10.75
N ILE A 23 -35.59 2.45 -11.71
CA ILE A 23 -36.44 2.69 -12.89
C ILE A 23 -37.45 1.57 -13.00
N ASP A 24 -38.77 1.91 -13.17
CA ASP A 24 -39.82 0.92 -13.40
C ASP A 24 -39.87 0.42 -14.86
N ALA A 25 -40.77 -0.52 -15.13
CA ALA A 25 -40.95 -1.10 -16.49
C ALA A 25 -41.35 -0.06 -17.55
N ASP A 26 -41.93 1.06 -17.14
CA ASP A 26 -42.38 2.13 -18.01
C ASP A 26 -41.32 3.27 -18.15
N GLY A 27 -40.17 3.12 -17.50
CA GLY A 27 -39.08 4.07 -17.55
C GLY A 27 -39.14 5.24 -16.56
N HIS A 28 -40.09 5.18 -15.60
CA HIS A 28 -40.22 6.22 -14.58
C HIS A 28 -39.31 5.94 -13.37
N GLU A 29 -38.87 7.01 -12.72
CA GLU A 29 -38.03 6.91 -11.54
C GLU A 29 -38.77 6.39 -10.31
N ILE A 30 -38.23 5.32 -9.71
CA ILE A 30 -38.64 4.80 -8.39
C ILE A 30 -37.80 5.48 -7.33
N LYS A 31 -38.40 6.28 -6.44
CA LYS A 31 -37.66 7.07 -5.45
C LYS A 31 -37.18 6.27 -4.25
N SER A 32 -37.86 5.23 -3.85
CA SER A 32 -37.51 4.40 -2.68
C SER A 32 -37.92 2.95 -2.85
N GLY A 33 -37.27 2.06 -2.13
CA GLY A 33 -37.50 0.62 -2.21
C GLY A 33 -36.61 -0.08 -3.24
N GLY A 34 -36.88 -1.38 -3.48
CA GLY A 34 -36.01 -2.22 -4.30
C GLY A 34 -34.67 -2.53 -3.63
N GLN A 35 -33.74 -3.16 -4.37
CA GLN A 35 -32.41 -3.50 -3.88
C GLN A 35 -31.39 -2.41 -4.26
N ARG A 36 -31.21 -1.44 -3.36
CA ARG A 36 -30.29 -0.30 -3.56
C ARG A 36 -28.93 -0.46 -2.86
N ARG A 37 -28.74 -1.56 -2.15
CA ARG A 37 -27.53 -1.85 -1.38
C ARG A 37 -26.92 -3.13 -1.90
N VAL A 38 -25.72 -3.04 -2.43
CA VAL A 38 -25.03 -4.17 -3.06
C VAL A 38 -23.63 -4.31 -2.46
N LEU A 39 -23.23 -5.53 -2.20
CA LEU A 39 -21.89 -5.91 -1.77
C LEU A 39 -21.10 -6.52 -2.92
N LEU A 40 -19.98 -5.95 -3.24
CA LEU A 40 -18.94 -6.54 -4.09
C LEU A 40 -17.89 -7.19 -3.18
N ALA A 41 -17.96 -8.52 -3.07
CA ALA A 41 -17.15 -9.31 -2.15
C ALA A 41 -16.04 -10.12 -2.84
N ASP A 42 -15.59 -9.69 -4.00
CA ASP A 42 -14.56 -10.38 -4.79
C ASP A 42 -13.27 -10.62 -4.00
N GLU A 43 -12.60 -11.70 -4.32
CA GLU A 43 -11.32 -12.05 -3.71
C GLU A 43 -10.28 -10.93 -3.82
N VAL A 44 -9.33 -10.89 -2.88
CA VAL A 44 -8.26 -9.88 -2.86
C VAL A 44 -7.47 -9.93 -4.18
N GLY A 45 -7.25 -8.77 -4.81
CA GLY A 45 -6.43 -8.66 -6.00
C GLY A 45 -7.16 -8.77 -7.33
N LEU A 46 -8.47 -9.06 -7.38
CA LEU A 46 -9.25 -9.15 -8.62
C LEU A 46 -9.67 -7.79 -9.21
N GLY A 47 -9.36 -6.69 -8.52
CA GLY A 47 -9.55 -5.34 -9.07
C GLY A 47 -10.87 -4.67 -8.71
N LYS A 48 -11.37 -4.85 -7.48
CA LYS A 48 -12.59 -4.19 -6.97
C LYS A 48 -12.71 -2.70 -7.30
N THR A 49 -11.60 -1.95 -7.24
CA THR A 49 -11.60 -0.53 -7.60
C THR A 49 -11.90 -0.29 -9.10
N ILE A 50 -11.46 -1.19 -9.99
CA ILE A 50 -11.77 -1.13 -11.42
C ILE A 50 -13.27 -1.41 -11.63
N MET A 51 -13.80 -2.45 -10.96
CA MET A 51 -15.22 -2.77 -11.01
C MET A 51 -16.07 -1.62 -10.46
N ALA A 52 -15.66 -1.01 -9.34
CA ALA A 52 -16.33 0.18 -8.81
C ALA A 52 -16.35 1.33 -9.81
N ARG A 53 -15.27 1.58 -10.55
CA ARG A 53 -15.25 2.56 -11.65
C ARG A 53 -16.25 2.20 -12.74
N GLU A 54 -16.30 0.94 -13.15
CA GLU A 54 -17.25 0.48 -14.15
C GLU A 54 -18.72 0.61 -13.69
N VAL A 55 -18.99 0.34 -12.39
CA VAL A 55 -20.31 0.59 -11.80
C VAL A 55 -20.63 2.08 -11.80
N ILE A 56 -19.69 2.94 -11.38
CA ILE A 56 -19.87 4.40 -11.39
C ILE A 56 -20.24 4.89 -12.80
N ASN A 57 -19.57 4.41 -13.84
CA ASN A 57 -19.85 4.79 -15.22
C ASN A 57 -21.30 4.42 -15.61
N ARG A 58 -21.74 3.19 -15.29
CA ARG A 58 -23.10 2.72 -15.61
C ARG A 58 -24.20 3.47 -14.83
N VAL A 59 -23.93 3.75 -13.55
CA VAL A 59 -24.84 4.54 -12.72
C VAL A 59 -24.92 5.98 -13.20
N ARG A 60 -23.78 6.57 -13.60
CA ARG A 60 -23.76 7.90 -14.25
C ARG A 60 -24.66 7.96 -15.49
N ASP A 61 -24.50 6.98 -16.39
CA ASP A 61 -25.30 6.93 -17.60
C ASP A 61 -26.80 6.77 -17.27
N MET A 62 -27.14 5.91 -16.31
CA MET A 62 -28.49 5.73 -15.83
C MET A 62 -29.09 7.03 -15.23
N ARG A 63 -28.32 7.80 -14.44
CA ARG A 63 -28.78 9.08 -13.85
C ARG A 63 -28.94 10.16 -14.93
N ARG A 64 -28.10 10.14 -15.95
CA ARG A 64 -28.25 11.02 -17.13
C ARG A 64 -29.53 10.71 -17.89
N ASP A 65 -29.87 9.42 -18.08
CA ASP A 65 -31.09 9.00 -18.77
C ASP A 65 -32.37 9.43 -18.02
N VAL A 66 -32.30 9.51 -16.68
CA VAL A 66 -33.42 9.99 -15.83
C VAL A 66 -33.51 11.54 -15.83
N GLY A 67 -32.48 12.24 -16.29
CA GLY A 67 -32.46 13.69 -16.45
C GLY A 67 -31.98 14.46 -15.23
N ASP A 68 -31.03 13.89 -14.46
CA ASP A 68 -30.41 14.57 -13.32
C ASP A 68 -29.51 15.73 -13.76
N ASP A 69 -29.56 16.81 -12.97
CA ASP A 69 -28.75 18.00 -13.20
C ASP A 69 -27.28 17.85 -12.80
N MET A 70 -26.94 16.85 -11.94
CA MET A 70 -25.60 16.66 -11.39
C MET A 70 -25.46 15.26 -10.82
N PHE A 71 -24.32 14.59 -11.09
CA PHE A 71 -23.98 13.28 -10.56
C PHE A 71 -22.98 13.37 -9.41
N ARG A 72 -23.35 12.91 -8.22
CA ARG A 72 -22.51 12.95 -7.02
C ARG A 72 -22.18 11.57 -6.51
N VAL A 73 -20.89 11.27 -6.38
CA VAL A 73 -20.39 10.04 -5.78
C VAL A 73 -19.65 10.36 -4.47
N VAL A 74 -20.07 9.72 -3.40
CA VAL A 74 -19.35 9.77 -2.13
C VAL A 74 -18.52 8.51 -1.97
N TYR A 75 -17.18 8.69 -1.85
CA TYR A 75 -16.25 7.59 -1.65
C TYR A 75 -15.78 7.55 -0.19
N VAL A 76 -16.20 6.52 0.54
CA VAL A 76 -15.90 6.33 1.96
C VAL A 76 -14.82 5.27 2.10
N CYS A 77 -13.71 5.58 2.77
CA CYS A 77 -12.65 4.62 3.05
C CYS A 77 -11.98 4.87 4.41
N SER A 78 -11.31 3.86 4.95
CA SER A 78 -10.74 3.87 6.30
C SER A 78 -9.56 4.83 6.49
N ASN A 79 -8.87 5.24 5.41
CA ASN A 79 -7.58 5.91 5.49
C ASN A 79 -7.40 6.93 4.35
N MET A 80 -6.91 8.13 4.69
CA MET A 80 -6.62 9.21 3.73
C MET A 80 -5.62 8.79 2.65
N ASN A 81 -4.64 7.93 2.96
CA ASN A 81 -3.66 7.46 1.97
C ASN A 81 -4.32 6.57 0.91
N ILE A 82 -5.26 5.72 1.33
CA ILE A 82 -6.05 4.86 0.43
C ILE A 82 -6.97 5.71 -0.42
N ALA A 83 -7.63 6.71 0.18
CA ALA A 83 -8.45 7.66 -0.55
C ALA A 83 -7.66 8.34 -1.67
N ALA A 84 -6.54 8.99 -1.33
CA ALA A 84 -5.69 9.68 -2.28
C ALA A 84 -5.18 8.79 -3.43
N GLN A 85 -4.95 7.51 -3.16
CA GLN A 85 -4.52 6.54 -4.18
C GLN A 85 -5.65 6.10 -5.11
N ASN A 86 -6.85 5.89 -4.57
CA ASN A 86 -7.95 5.25 -5.30
C ASN A 86 -8.84 6.27 -6.04
N ILE A 87 -8.96 7.50 -5.55
CA ILE A 87 -9.82 8.54 -6.13
C ILE A 87 -9.54 8.72 -7.62
N HIS A 88 -8.27 8.83 -8.02
CA HIS A 88 -7.88 9.02 -9.42
C HIS A 88 -8.21 7.83 -10.32
N LYS A 89 -8.41 6.64 -9.74
CA LYS A 89 -8.75 5.41 -10.48
C LYS A 89 -10.25 5.27 -10.74
N LEU A 90 -11.09 6.03 -10.04
CA LEU A 90 -12.55 5.93 -10.13
C LEU A 90 -13.15 6.64 -11.35
N GLY A 91 -12.36 7.40 -12.12
CA GLY A 91 -12.76 7.93 -13.42
C GLY A 91 -13.71 9.11 -13.38
N ILE A 92 -13.79 9.84 -12.26
CA ILE A 92 -14.53 11.10 -12.12
C ILE A 92 -13.56 12.28 -12.26
N SER A 93 -13.89 13.21 -13.14
CA SER A 93 -13.01 14.31 -13.51
C SER A 93 -12.81 15.33 -12.38
N GLU A 94 -13.88 15.67 -11.66
CA GLU A 94 -13.84 16.64 -10.58
C GLU A 94 -13.91 15.98 -9.20
N GLN A 95 -12.92 16.29 -8.37
CA GLN A 95 -12.73 15.65 -7.07
C GLN A 95 -12.49 16.68 -5.98
N LEU A 96 -13.02 16.45 -4.77
CA LEU A 96 -12.64 17.22 -3.60
C LEU A 96 -11.32 16.74 -3.01
N PRO A 97 -10.48 17.66 -2.48
CA PRO A 97 -9.22 17.28 -1.85
C PRO A 97 -9.44 16.38 -0.62
N VAL A 98 -8.68 15.28 -0.53
CA VAL A 98 -8.75 14.36 0.63
C VAL A 98 -8.36 15.05 1.94
N SER A 99 -7.49 16.05 1.89
CA SER A 99 -7.09 16.87 3.06
C SER A 99 -8.24 17.66 3.69
N GLU A 100 -9.32 17.89 2.96
CA GLU A 100 -10.50 18.64 3.36
C GLU A 100 -11.72 17.73 3.65
N SER A 101 -11.48 16.47 4.01
CA SER A 101 -12.51 15.43 4.26
C SER A 101 -13.33 15.61 5.56
N ARG A 102 -13.06 16.66 6.37
CA ARG A 102 -13.82 16.91 7.61
C ARG A 102 -15.20 17.45 7.32
N LEU A 103 -16.23 16.72 7.73
CA LEU A 103 -17.64 17.12 7.51
C LEU A 103 -17.95 18.52 7.98
N SER A 104 -17.43 18.96 9.14
CA SER A 104 -17.65 20.31 9.65
C SER A 104 -17.15 21.46 8.74
N MET A 105 -16.47 21.12 7.65
CA MET A 105 -15.89 22.09 6.69
C MET A 105 -16.45 21.92 5.27
N GLN A 106 -17.03 20.75 4.97
CA GLN A 106 -17.41 20.41 3.59
C GLN A 106 -18.54 21.24 3.01
N HIS A 107 -19.47 21.76 3.84
CA HIS A 107 -20.55 22.61 3.36
C HIS A 107 -20.06 23.80 2.51
N LEU A 108 -18.93 24.43 2.86
CA LEU A 108 -18.36 25.53 2.07
C LEU A 108 -17.77 25.02 0.74
N ILE A 109 -17.05 23.89 0.82
CA ILE A 109 -16.31 23.35 -0.33
C ILE A 109 -17.28 22.82 -1.36
N ILE A 110 -18.32 22.10 -0.93
CA ILE A 110 -19.41 21.58 -1.79
C ILE A 110 -20.11 22.76 -2.46
N ALA A 111 -20.57 23.74 -1.70
CA ALA A 111 -21.28 24.89 -2.24
C ALA A 111 -20.45 25.67 -3.29
N ARG A 112 -19.14 25.82 -3.06
CA ARG A 112 -18.24 26.47 -4.04
C ARG A 112 -18.07 25.64 -5.30
N LYS A 113 -17.88 24.32 -5.14
CA LYS A 113 -17.70 23.41 -6.29
C LYS A 113 -18.99 23.30 -7.12
N ASP A 114 -20.13 23.12 -6.48
CA ASP A 114 -21.44 23.05 -7.17
C ASP A 114 -21.67 24.30 -8.03
N ARG A 115 -21.41 25.49 -7.47
CA ARG A 115 -21.53 26.75 -8.22
C ARG A 115 -20.58 26.77 -9.42
N SER A 116 -19.31 26.45 -9.22
CA SER A 116 -18.30 26.44 -10.29
C SER A 116 -18.60 25.40 -11.38
N LEU A 117 -19.14 24.24 -11.02
CA LEU A 117 -19.46 23.18 -11.96
C LEU A 117 -20.70 23.54 -12.79
N LYS A 118 -21.75 24.06 -12.15
CA LYS A 118 -22.95 24.54 -12.87
C LYS A 118 -22.64 25.68 -13.84
N GLU A 119 -21.70 26.58 -13.51
CA GLU A 119 -21.26 27.65 -14.38
C GLU A 119 -20.46 27.15 -15.62
N LYS A 120 -19.81 25.98 -15.51
CA LYS A 120 -18.95 25.40 -16.56
C LYS A 120 -19.63 24.32 -17.42
N ALA A 121 -20.72 23.71 -16.93
CA ALA A 121 -21.21 22.43 -17.43
C ALA A 121 -21.81 22.45 -18.86
N GLY A 122 -22.17 23.59 -19.45
CA GLY A 122 -22.79 23.58 -20.77
C GLY A 122 -23.94 22.56 -20.87
N ASP A 123 -23.90 21.69 -21.87
CA ASP A 123 -24.89 20.60 -22.09
C ASP A 123 -24.51 19.27 -21.42
N GLU A 124 -23.35 19.18 -20.76
CA GLU A 124 -22.92 17.95 -20.07
C GLU A 124 -23.34 17.95 -18.60
N MET A 125 -23.78 16.79 -18.09
CA MET A 125 -24.10 16.62 -16.67
C MET A 125 -22.81 16.68 -15.85
N PRO A 126 -22.64 17.69 -14.95
CA PRO A 126 -21.46 17.80 -14.12
C PRO A 126 -21.38 16.66 -13.12
N GLU A 127 -20.16 16.24 -12.80
CA GLU A 127 -19.88 15.17 -11.87
C GLU A 127 -18.93 15.59 -10.73
N LEU A 128 -19.15 15.05 -9.53
CA LEU A 128 -18.33 15.37 -8.37
C LEU A 128 -18.07 14.14 -7.49
N LEU A 129 -16.79 13.88 -7.20
CA LEU A 129 -16.38 12.86 -6.23
C LEU A 129 -16.01 13.50 -4.90
N ILE A 130 -16.64 13.02 -3.83
CA ILE A 130 -16.46 13.51 -2.45
C ILE A 130 -15.84 12.41 -1.59
N PRO A 131 -14.54 12.51 -1.21
CA PRO A 131 -13.92 11.54 -0.33
C PRO A 131 -14.30 11.78 1.15
N LEU A 132 -14.64 10.71 1.87
CA LEU A 132 -14.87 10.71 3.31
C LEU A 132 -14.00 9.66 4.00
N THR A 133 -13.44 10.00 5.16
CA THR A 133 -12.72 9.06 6.02
C THR A 133 -13.36 9.06 7.40
N PRO A 134 -14.03 7.95 7.83
CA PRO A 134 -14.83 7.92 9.06
C PRO A 134 -14.10 8.40 10.30
N GLY A 135 -12.84 8.01 10.49
CA GLY A 135 -12.05 8.41 11.65
C GLY A 135 -11.78 9.92 11.77
N THR A 136 -11.81 10.66 10.67
CA THR A 136 -11.63 12.12 10.66
C THR A 136 -12.93 12.86 10.40
N SER A 137 -13.83 12.31 9.60
CA SER A 137 -15.08 12.95 9.19
C SER A 137 -16.14 12.87 10.28
N PHE A 138 -16.29 11.71 10.94
CA PHE A 138 -17.33 11.46 11.95
C PHE A 138 -16.86 11.63 13.40
N SER A 139 -15.57 11.88 13.67
CA SER A 139 -15.06 12.10 15.03
C SER A 139 -15.37 13.51 15.52
N HIS A 140 -16.60 13.75 15.95
CA HIS A 140 -17.03 15.02 16.55
C HIS A 140 -16.98 14.99 18.09
N GLY A 141 -15.90 14.40 18.65
CA GLY A 141 -15.72 14.34 20.10
C GLY A 141 -15.73 15.73 20.76
N SER A 142 -15.72 15.78 22.06
CA SER A 142 -15.73 16.97 22.95
C SER A 142 -14.53 17.90 22.81
N SER A 143 -13.82 17.90 21.66
CA SER A 143 -12.62 18.67 21.40
C SER A 143 -12.91 20.01 20.73
N LEU A 144 -11.99 20.96 20.95
CA LEU A 144 -12.04 22.30 20.34
C LEU A 144 -11.93 22.30 18.81
N GLY A 145 -11.52 21.21 18.18
CA GLY A 145 -11.22 21.13 16.73
C GLY A 145 -9.87 21.73 16.35
N ASN A 146 -9.52 21.62 15.06
CA ASN A 146 -8.29 22.17 14.53
C ASN A 146 -8.41 23.68 14.19
N ILE A 147 -7.29 24.30 13.83
CA ILE A 147 -7.24 25.75 13.49
C ILE A 147 -8.12 26.07 12.26
N PRO A 148 -8.10 25.30 11.15
CA PRO A 148 -8.96 25.53 9.99
C PRO A 148 -10.46 25.52 10.32
N GLU A 149 -10.95 24.51 11.09
CA GLU A 149 -12.36 24.43 11.48
C GLU A 149 -12.80 25.67 12.25
N ARG A 150 -12.00 26.10 13.23
CA ARG A 150 -12.31 27.28 14.06
C ARG A 150 -12.29 28.58 13.27
N ALA A 151 -11.39 28.69 12.31
CA ALA A 151 -11.33 29.83 11.39
C ALA A 151 -12.55 29.88 10.48
N LEU A 152 -13.03 28.74 9.98
CA LEU A 152 -14.26 28.67 9.19
C LEU A 152 -15.51 29.02 10.03
N ILE A 153 -15.61 28.52 11.27
CA ILE A 153 -16.71 28.86 12.19
C ILE A 153 -16.76 30.35 12.42
N TRP A 154 -15.61 30.98 12.69
CA TRP A 154 -15.54 32.44 12.79
C TRP A 154 -15.99 33.13 11.49
N ALA A 155 -15.50 32.67 10.34
CA ALA A 155 -15.80 33.30 9.07
C ALA A 155 -17.32 33.26 8.72
N VAL A 156 -18.01 32.18 9.07
CA VAL A 156 -19.45 32.04 8.91
C VAL A 156 -20.21 32.88 9.94
N LEU A 157 -19.99 32.64 11.24
CA LEU A 157 -20.75 33.27 12.32
C LEU A 157 -20.57 34.79 12.31
N SER A 158 -19.39 35.31 12.01
CA SER A 158 -19.15 36.76 11.94
C SER A 158 -19.96 37.51 10.86
N ARG A 159 -20.69 36.79 10.00
CA ARG A 159 -21.59 37.33 8.98
C ARG A 159 -23.08 37.13 9.30
N ILE A 160 -23.39 36.42 10.35
CA ILE A 160 -24.76 36.14 10.81
C ILE A 160 -25.11 37.06 11.95
N GLU A 161 -26.30 37.67 11.93
CA GLU A 161 -26.80 38.40 13.05
C GLU A 161 -27.22 37.47 14.21
N PRO A 162 -26.92 37.77 15.49
CA PRO A 162 -26.35 39.01 16.00
C PRO A 162 -24.82 39.04 16.17
N TYR A 163 -24.09 38.01 15.73
CA TYR A 163 -22.63 37.91 15.94
C TYR A 163 -21.81 38.90 15.13
N LYS A 164 -22.38 39.44 14.06
CA LYS A 164 -21.71 40.41 13.17
C LYS A 164 -21.16 41.61 13.94
N ALA A 165 -21.90 42.12 14.91
CA ALA A 165 -21.49 43.22 15.79
C ALA A 165 -20.26 42.88 16.66
N PHE A 166 -19.95 41.61 16.86
CA PHE A 166 -18.89 41.13 17.75
C PHE A 166 -17.77 40.39 17.01
N SER A 167 -17.59 40.62 15.71
CA SER A 167 -16.69 39.83 14.83
C SER A 167 -15.28 39.67 15.41
N ASP A 168 -14.64 40.72 15.96
CA ASP A 168 -13.27 40.67 16.50
C ASP A 168 -13.19 39.87 17.80
N ARG A 169 -14.17 40.03 18.70
CA ARG A 169 -14.28 39.25 19.92
C ARG A 169 -14.52 37.76 19.62
N LEU A 170 -15.40 37.48 18.67
CA LEU A 170 -15.66 36.14 18.17
C LEU A 170 -14.40 35.51 17.59
N LYS A 171 -13.59 36.28 16.86
CA LYS A 171 -12.30 35.83 16.33
C LYS A 171 -11.35 35.39 17.45
N THR A 172 -11.26 36.20 18.52
CA THR A 172 -10.47 35.91 19.72
C THR A 172 -10.97 34.64 20.42
N PHE A 173 -12.30 34.50 20.57
CA PHE A 173 -12.92 33.32 21.17
C PHE A 173 -12.65 32.05 20.39
N CYS A 174 -12.82 32.06 19.05
CA CYS A 174 -12.56 30.92 18.20
C CYS A 174 -11.09 30.54 18.15
N ARG A 175 -10.16 31.49 18.27
CA ARG A 175 -8.72 31.23 18.34
C ARG A 175 -8.38 30.33 19.56
N GLY A 176 -9.00 30.61 20.72
CA GLY A 176 -8.71 29.92 21.97
C GLY A 176 -7.35 30.31 22.57
N ARG A 177 -7.09 29.89 23.82
CA ARG A 177 -5.94 30.31 24.64
C ARG A 177 -4.58 29.77 24.17
N TYR A 178 -4.56 28.64 23.49
CA TYR A 178 -3.33 27.92 23.12
C TYR A 178 -2.73 28.34 21.77
N VAL A 179 -3.38 29.22 21.04
CA VAL A 179 -2.91 29.74 19.76
C VAL A 179 -2.55 31.21 19.90
N SER A 180 -1.29 31.55 19.60
CA SER A 180 -0.82 32.93 19.63
C SER A 180 -1.58 33.79 18.61
N GLU A 181 -1.80 35.06 18.94
CA GLU A 181 -2.42 36.03 18.03
C GLU A 181 -1.64 36.23 16.75
N ASN A 182 -0.30 36.16 16.86
CA ASN A 182 0.63 36.27 15.74
C ASN A 182 0.94 34.90 15.07
N SER A 183 0.16 33.87 15.36
CA SER A 183 0.32 32.57 14.70
C SER A 183 0.07 32.71 13.20
N GLY A 184 1.08 32.45 12.37
CA GLY A 184 0.97 32.51 10.91
C GLY A 184 -0.14 31.62 10.37
N SER A 185 -0.36 30.43 10.95
CA SER A 185 -1.44 29.52 10.57
C SER A 185 -2.82 30.14 10.83
N TRP A 186 -3.02 30.74 12.01
CA TRP A 186 -4.30 31.37 12.33
C TRP A 186 -4.63 32.53 11.42
N ILE A 187 -3.66 33.39 11.17
CA ILE A 187 -3.82 34.54 10.27
C ILE A 187 -4.15 34.08 8.86
N TRP A 188 -3.43 33.08 8.36
CA TRP A 188 -3.64 32.55 7.03
C TRP A 188 -5.03 31.91 6.83
N TYR A 189 -5.46 31.04 7.76
CA TYR A 189 -6.76 30.38 7.65
C TYR A 189 -7.93 31.35 7.84
N THR A 190 -7.83 32.32 8.72
CA THR A 190 -8.90 33.33 8.88
C THR A 190 -9.01 34.21 7.63
N ALA A 191 -7.91 34.58 6.99
CA ALA A 191 -7.94 35.30 5.71
C ALA A 191 -8.55 34.43 4.60
N LYS A 192 -8.05 33.20 4.43
CA LYS A 192 -8.56 32.23 3.43
C LYS A 192 -10.07 32.01 3.54
N TYR A 193 -10.56 31.62 4.72
CA TYR A 193 -12.00 31.32 4.87
C TYR A 193 -12.86 32.58 4.93
N GLY A 194 -12.31 33.69 5.42
CA GLY A 194 -12.97 35.00 5.35
C GLY A 194 -13.29 35.42 3.91
N GLU A 195 -12.34 35.26 3.01
CA GLU A 195 -12.50 35.53 1.59
C GLU A 195 -13.47 34.55 0.93
N GLN A 196 -13.24 33.24 1.11
CA GLN A 196 -14.06 32.18 0.50
C GLN A 196 -15.55 32.26 0.90
N VAL A 197 -15.84 32.55 2.17
CA VAL A 197 -17.22 32.73 2.65
C VAL A 197 -17.83 34.02 2.08
N ALA A 198 -17.04 35.09 1.90
CA ALA A 198 -17.51 36.33 1.26
C ALA A 198 -17.87 36.15 -0.22
N GLU A 199 -17.10 35.34 -0.95
CA GLU A 199 -17.36 35.01 -2.36
C GLU A 199 -18.71 34.28 -2.55
N MET A 200 -19.15 33.49 -1.56
CA MET A 200 -20.43 32.75 -1.66
C MET A 200 -21.66 33.63 -1.59
N GLY A 201 -21.52 34.83 -1.07
CA GLY A 201 -22.61 35.81 -1.04
C GLY A 201 -23.65 35.59 0.10
N PRO A 202 -24.71 36.41 0.14
CA PRO A 202 -25.68 36.42 1.22
C PRO A 202 -26.56 35.15 1.25
N ASP A 203 -26.85 34.56 0.12
CA ASP A 203 -27.76 33.39 0.04
C ASP A 203 -27.21 32.19 0.79
N TYR A 204 -25.91 31.94 0.65
CA TYR A 204 -25.21 30.87 1.41
C TYR A 204 -25.22 31.15 2.91
N ILE A 205 -25.02 32.39 3.34
CA ILE A 205 -25.04 32.79 4.75
C ILE A 205 -26.44 32.65 5.33
N ASN A 206 -27.47 33.05 4.57
CA ASN A 206 -28.89 32.93 4.97
C ASN A 206 -29.28 31.46 5.11
N LEU A 207 -28.87 30.59 4.19
CA LEU A 207 -29.10 29.14 4.26
C LEU A 207 -28.48 28.53 5.54
N LEU A 208 -27.24 28.90 5.86
CA LEU A 208 -26.58 28.42 7.06
C LEU A 208 -27.23 28.97 8.33
N ALA A 209 -27.64 30.24 8.34
CA ALA A 209 -28.34 30.86 9.47
C ALA A 209 -29.68 30.17 9.75
N GLU A 210 -30.48 29.93 8.71
CA GLU A 210 -31.75 29.18 8.81
C GLU A 210 -31.53 27.78 9.39
N LYS A 211 -30.59 27.02 8.84
CA LYS A 211 -30.27 25.67 9.32
C LYS A 211 -29.75 25.67 10.78
N LEU A 212 -28.96 26.67 11.19
CA LEU A 212 -28.50 26.84 12.57
C LEU A 212 -29.69 27.08 13.51
N GLU A 213 -30.63 27.96 13.16
CA GLU A 213 -31.80 28.29 14.00
C GLU A 213 -32.77 27.10 14.15
N THR A 214 -32.88 26.23 13.17
CA THR A 214 -33.71 25.02 13.23
C THR A 214 -33.09 23.88 14.06
N TYR A 215 -31.80 23.99 14.43
CA TYR A 215 -31.10 22.91 15.13
C TYR A 215 -31.46 22.85 16.62
N PRO A 216 -31.82 21.66 17.15
CA PRO A 216 -32.14 21.50 18.57
C PRO A 216 -31.00 21.99 19.46
N ARG A 217 -31.33 22.77 20.53
CA ARG A 217 -30.37 23.37 21.50
C ARG A 217 -29.49 24.50 20.94
N TYR A 218 -29.56 24.89 19.64
CA TYR A 218 -28.77 26.01 19.14
C TYR A 218 -29.08 27.32 19.89
N ASN A 219 -30.32 27.56 20.25
CA ASN A 219 -30.73 28.74 21.05
C ASN A 219 -30.01 28.84 22.41
N GLN A 220 -29.67 27.72 23.04
CA GLN A 220 -28.89 27.70 24.27
C GLN A 220 -27.44 28.09 24.02
N ILE A 221 -26.85 27.53 22.94
CA ILE A 221 -25.49 27.84 22.52
C ILE A 221 -25.38 29.31 22.12
N LYS A 222 -26.34 29.81 21.33
CA LYS A 222 -26.43 31.21 20.88
C LYS A 222 -26.46 32.17 22.07
N ARG A 223 -27.36 31.92 23.04
CA ARG A 223 -27.46 32.75 24.27
C ARG A 223 -26.15 32.79 25.04
N ARG A 224 -25.54 31.62 25.29
CA ARG A 224 -24.31 31.52 26.04
C ARG A 224 -23.13 32.18 25.34
N LEU A 225 -23.06 32.08 24.00
CA LEU A 225 -22.02 32.73 23.19
C LEU A 225 -22.18 34.25 23.25
N LEU A 226 -23.39 34.76 23.11
CA LEU A 226 -23.68 36.19 23.19
C LEU A 226 -23.34 36.76 24.59
N GLU A 227 -23.68 36.08 25.66
CA GLU A 227 -23.31 36.50 27.04
C GLU A 227 -21.79 36.67 27.19
N ILE A 228 -20.99 35.75 26.60
CA ILE A 228 -19.52 35.82 26.59
C ILE A 228 -19.03 37.02 25.81
N LEU A 229 -19.59 37.25 24.63
CA LEU A 229 -19.18 38.32 23.71
C LEU A 229 -19.61 39.71 24.25
N GLU A 230 -20.81 39.85 24.82
CA GLU A 230 -21.32 41.08 25.42
C GLU A 230 -20.53 41.47 26.69
N ASN A 231 -20.22 40.51 27.55
CA ASN A 231 -19.49 40.74 28.81
C ASN A 231 -17.95 40.85 28.62
N ASN A 232 -17.41 40.77 27.40
CA ASN A 232 -15.98 40.86 27.12
C ASN A 232 -15.13 39.80 27.87
N THR A 233 -15.65 38.58 27.98
CA THR A 233 -15.04 37.46 28.74
C THR A 233 -14.49 36.37 27.83
N GLU A 234 -14.40 36.59 26.49
CA GLU A 234 -13.94 35.66 25.47
C GLU A 234 -12.55 35.08 25.75
N SER A 235 -11.61 35.92 26.23
CA SER A 235 -10.24 35.50 26.57
C SER A 235 -10.17 34.60 27.82
N GLN A 236 -11.17 34.66 28.69
CA GLN A 236 -11.22 33.93 29.97
C GLN A 236 -12.12 32.68 29.86
N SER A 237 -13.05 32.66 28.91
CA SER A 237 -14.02 31.58 28.74
C SER A 237 -13.41 30.40 28.02
N ALA A 238 -13.84 29.18 28.36
CA ALA A 238 -13.45 27.96 27.65
C ALA A 238 -14.24 27.83 26.35
N PRO A 239 -13.62 27.80 25.18
CA PRO A 239 -14.36 27.74 23.90
C PRO A 239 -14.96 26.37 23.59
N THR A 240 -14.41 25.28 24.14
CA THR A 240 -14.80 23.90 23.79
C THR A 240 -16.30 23.61 23.94
N PRO A 241 -16.99 24.01 25.06
CA PRO A 241 -18.41 23.71 25.23
C PRO A 241 -19.35 24.39 24.24
N ILE A 242 -18.85 25.39 23.49
CA ILE A 242 -19.59 26.12 22.47
C ILE A 242 -19.15 25.71 21.06
N ILE A 243 -17.85 25.63 20.80
CA ILE A 243 -17.32 25.31 19.49
C ILE A 243 -17.60 23.86 19.09
N ALA A 244 -17.51 22.90 20.02
CA ALA A 244 -17.75 21.49 19.71
C ALA A 244 -19.18 21.22 19.21
N PRO A 245 -20.26 21.73 19.86
CA PRO A 245 -21.61 21.60 19.28
C PRO A 245 -21.78 22.32 17.93
N ILE A 246 -21.19 23.50 17.72
CA ILE A 246 -21.27 24.20 16.43
C ILE A 246 -20.59 23.37 15.33
N ARG A 247 -19.45 22.75 15.59
CA ARG A 247 -18.81 21.83 14.65
C ARG A 247 -19.72 20.68 14.24
N ARG A 248 -20.48 20.12 15.20
CA ARG A 248 -21.48 19.08 14.92
C ARG A 248 -22.61 19.58 14.04
N ILE A 249 -23.14 20.78 14.33
CA ILE A 249 -24.18 21.39 13.47
C ILE A 249 -23.66 21.58 12.04
N PHE A 250 -22.45 22.08 11.90
CA PHE A 250 -21.82 22.24 10.58
C PHE A 250 -21.58 20.91 9.86
N ALA A 251 -21.26 19.85 10.59
CA ALA A 251 -21.18 18.51 10.00
C ALA A 251 -22.54 17.99 9.51
N ASP A 252 -23.59 18.18 10.32
CA ASP A 252 -24.97 17.82 9.94
C ASP A 252 -25.45 18.63 8.71
N ILE A 253 -25.11 19.91 8.64
CA ILE A 253 -25.40 20.75 7.46
C ILE A 253 -24.65 20.22 6.23
N SER A 254 -23.36 19.88 6.38
CA SER A 254 -22.59 19.30 5.27
C SER A 254 -23.22 17.99 4.79
N LEU A 255 -23.64 17.10 5.68
CA LEU A 255 -24.31 15.86 5.30
C LEU A 255 -25.61 16.12 4.51
N SER A 256 -26.40 17.12 4.93
CA SER A 256 -27.62 17.48 4.20
C SER A 256 -27.37 18.13 2.83
N MET A 257 -26.13 18.52 2.53
CA MET A 257 -25.72 19.09 1.24
C MET A 257 -24.99 18.09 0.34
N LEU A 258 -24.63 16.91 0.86
CA LEU A 258 -23.94 15.89 0.05
C LEU A 258 -24.84 15.36 -1.08
N GLU A 259 -26.08 15.06 -0.79
CA GLU A 259 -27.11 14.52 -1.71
C GLU A 259 -26.51 13.49 -2.71
N PRO A 260 -25.94 12.37 -2.25
CA PRO A 260 -25.25 11.43 -3.11
C PRO A 260 -26.20 10.59 -3.94
N ASP A 261 -25.89 10.40 -5.22
CA ASP A 261 -26.53 9.42 -6.09
C ASP A 261 -25.99 8.02 -5.81
N LEU A 262 -24.68 7.94 -5.58
CA LEU A 262 -23.98 6.70 -5.27
C LEU A 262 -23.02 6.88 -4.12
N ILE A 263 -23.08 5.98 -3.14
CA ILE A 263 -22.12 5.86 -2.04
C ILE A 263 -21.29 4.61 -2.28
N VAL A 264 -19.97 4.76 -2.40
CA VAL A 264 -19.01 3.66 -2.49
C VAL A 264 -18.24 3.56 -1.19
N MET A 265 -18.37 2.45 -0.47
CA MET A 265 -17.71 2.22 0.82
C MET A 265 -16.63 1.16 0.66
N ASP A 266 -15.36 1.59 0.70
CA ASP A 266 -14.21 0.70 0.49
C ASP A 266 -13.64 0.22 1.83
N GLU A 267 -13.42 -1.11 1.95
CA GLU A 267 -12.99 -1.79 3.18
C GLU A 267 -13.87 -1.42 4.40
N PHE A 268 -15.19 -1.43 4.20
CA PHE A 268 -16.20 -0.95 5.16
C PHE A 268 -16.21 -1.71 6.48
N GLN A 269 -15.73 -2.95 6.54
CA GLN A 269 -15.65 -3.76 7.76
C GLN A 269 -14.86 -3.07 8.89
N ARG A 270 -14.01 -2.12 8.56
CA ARG A 270 -13.26 -1.31 9.56
C ARG A 270 -14.11 -0.28 10.28
N PHE A 271 -15.25 0.01 9.74
CA PHE A 271 -16.24 0.94 10.31
C PHE A 271 -17.65 0.34 10.23
N SER A 272 -17.74 -0.98 10.42
CA SER A 272 -18.99 -1.75 10.40
C SER A 272 -20.02 -1.24 11.42
N SER A 273 -19.56 -0.61 12.51
CA SER A 273 -20.45 0.08 13.45
C SER A 273 -21.32 1.16 12.82
N LEU A 274 -20.92 1.71 11.66
CA LEU A 274 -21.76 2.65 10.90
C LEU A 274 -22.97 1.99 10.26
N LEU A 275 -22.96 0.65 10.10
CA LEU A 275 -24.05 -0.13 9.53
C LEU A 275 -25.07 -0.59 10.59
N ASP A 276 -24.82 -0.31 11.88
CA ASP A 276 -25.66 -0.77 12.98
C ASP A 276 -26.86 0.16 13.19
N TYR A 277 -28.04 -0.32 12.87
CA TYR A 277 -29.29 0.41 13.07
C TYR A 277 -29.77 0.41 14.54
N ASN A 278 -29.23 -0.46 15.39
CA ASN A 278 -29.67 -0.64 16.77
C ASN A 278 -28.83 0.17 17.78
N ASP A 279 -27.74 0.79 17.33
CA ASP A 279 -26.90 1.63 18.19
C ASP A 279 -27.47 3.06 18.23
N ASP A 280 -27.92 3.51 19.41
CA ASP A 280 -28.44 4.86 19.66
C ASP A 280 -27.30 5.88 19.96
N SER A 281 -26.07 5.56 19.64
CA SER A 281 -24.97 6.53 19.84
C SER A 281 -25.16 7.77 18.95
N GLU A 282 -24.68 8.92 19.44
CA GLU A 282 -24.73 10.17 18.67
C GLU A 282 -23.97 10.10 17.34
N GLN A 283 -22.99 9.22 17.23
CA GLN A 283 -22.22 8.99 15.98
C GLN A 283 -23.09 8.25 14.97
N THR A 284 -23.77 7.21 15.41
CA THR A 284 -24.69 6.42 14.56
C THR A 284 -25.87 7.25 14.07
N ALA A 285 -26.38 8.19 14.88
CA ALA A 285 -27.43 9.11 14.45
C ALA A 285 -27.00 10.03 13.28
N VAL A 286 -25.74 10.49 13.28
CA VAL A 286 -25.19 11.29 12.18
C VAL A 286 -25.05 10.43 10.90
N VAL A 287 -24.57 9.19 11.06
CA VAL A 287 -24.39 8.27 9.94
C VAL A 287 -25.73 7.77 9.39
N ARG A 288 -26.72 7.55 10.25
CA ARG A 288 -28.08 7.17 9.83
C ARG A 288 -28.66 8.21 8.88
N LYS A 289 -28.50 9.52 9.17
CA LYS A 289 -28.85 10.61 8.25
C LYS A 289 -28.10 10.58 6.92
N PHE A 290 -26.92 10.00 6.88
CA PHE A 290 -26.14 9.83 5.65
C PHE A 290 -26.73 8.79 4.71
N PHE A 291 -27.35 7.73 5.25
CA PHE A 291 -28.04 6.69 4.52
C PHE A 291 -29.54 6.96 4.33
N GLU A 292 -30.11 7.86 5.15
CA GLU A 292 -31.50 8.31 5.06
C GLU A 292 -31.56 9.58 4.21
N GLN A 293 -32.67 9.77 3.53
CA GLN A 293 -32.77 10.77 2.50
C GLN A 293 -33.39 12.07 2.84
N LYS A 294 -33.12 13.02 1.93
CA LYS A 294 -33.89 14.20 1.69
C LYS A 294 -34.89 13.94 0.54
N ASP A 295 -36.14 14.29 0.71
CA ASP A 295 -37.21 14.20 -0.30
C ASP A 295 -37.63 12.78 -0.74
N GLY A 296 -37.35 11.75 0.10
CA GLY A 296 -37.84 10.38 -0.12
C GLY A 296 -37.03 9.55 -1.14
N GLN A 297 -35.87 10.01 -1.56
CA GLN A 297 -34.99 9.30 -2.51
C GLN A 297 -33.83 8.60 -1.77
N GLU A 298 -33.67 7.30 -1.82
CA GLU A 298 -32.55 6.54 -1.23
C GLU A 298 -31.33 6.50 -2.17
N PRO A 299 -30.11 6.81 -1.72
CA PRO A 299 -28.91 6.65 -2.55
C PRO A 299 -28.65 5.18 -2.86
N MET A 300 -28.00 4.90 -3.98
CA MET A 300 -27.42 3.60 -4.24
C MET A 300 -26.17 3.42 -3.39
N ILE A 301 -25.97 2.25 -2.81
CA ILE A 301 -24.83 1.96 -1.93
C ILE A 301 -24.09 0.74 -2.43
N LEU A 302 -22.80 0.94 -2.76
CA LEU A 302 -21.88 -0.12 -3.16
C LEU A 302 -20.86 -0.36 -2.05
N LEU A 303 -20.95 -1.49 -1.37
CA LEU A 303 -19.97 -1.93 -0.40
C LEU A 303 -18.87 -2.73 -1.11
N LEU A 304 -17.62 -2.40 -0.84
CA LEU A 304 -16.45 -3.11 -1.37
C LEU A 304 -15.68 -3.75 -0.23
N SER A 305 -15.52 -5.06 -0.26
CA SER A 305 -14.62 -5.78 0.64
C SER A 305 -14.36 -7.20 0.13
N ALA A 306 -13.14 -7.68 0.27
CA ALA A 306 -12.85 -9.11 0.07
C ALA A 306 -13.29 -9.96 1.27
N THR A 307 -13.42 -9.33 2.44
CA THR A 307 -13.72 -9.94 3.72
C THR A 307 -14.73 -9.07 4.45
N PRO A 308 -16.00 -9.14 4.04
CA PRO A 308 -17.02 -8.15 4.41
C PRO A 308 -17.43 -8.20 5.89
N TYR A 309 -17.11 -9.26 6.59
CA TYR A 309 -17.32 -9.45 8.03
C TYR A 309 -16.16 -10.29 8.59
N LYS A 310 -16.03 -10.38 9.90
CA LYS A 310 -15.02 -11.22 10.53
C LYS A 310 -15.31 -12.68 10.16
N PRO A 311 -14.49 -13.38 9.38
CA PRO A 311 -14.84 -14.67 8.81
C PRO A 311 -14.81 -15.83 9.82
N PHE A 312 -14.18 -15.62 10.98
CA PHE A 312 -13.99 -16.66 11.97
C PHE A 312 -13.83 -16.11 13.39
N SER A 313 -14.51 -16.74 14.37
CA SER A 313 -14.33 -16.50 15.80
C SER A 313 -13.84 -17.76 16.46
N THR A 314 -12.77 -17.65 17.26
CA THR A 314 -12.24 -18.78 18.05
C THR A 314 -13.07 -18.98 19.32
N LEU A 315 -13.03 -20.19 19.89
CA LEU A 315 -13.67 -20.49 21.19
C LEU A 315 -13.10 -19.62 22.33
N GLU A 316 -11.83 -19.23 22.26
CA GLU A 316 -11.21 -18.33 23.22
C GLU A 316 -11.83 -16.93 23.13
N GLU A 317 -12.02 -16.41 21.93
CA GLU A 317 -12.70 -15.12 21.69
C GLU A 317 -14.17 -15.17 22.13
N LEU A 318 -14.87 -16.25 21.84
CA LEU A 318 -16.25 -16.46 22.32
C LEU A 318 -16.33 -16.38 23.84
N ALA A 319 -15.37 -16.99 24.53
CA ALA A 319 -15.30 -16.98 26.01
C ALA A 319 -14.90 -15.61 26.58
N GLU A 320 -14.02 -14.87 25.90
CA GLU A 320 -13.54 -13.55 26.33
C GLU A 320 -14.59 -12.46 26.16
N TYR A 321 -15.30 -12.45 25.02
CA TYR A 321 -16.28 -11.41 24.70
C TYR A 321 -17.71 -11.77 25.09
N ASN A 322 -18.00 -13.00 25.51
CA ASN A 322 -19.36 -13.54 25.71
C ASN A 322 -20.30 -13.36 24.51
N ALA A 323 -19.75 -13.22 23.30
CA ALA A 323 -20.51 -12.97 22.07
C ALA A 323 -19.81 -13.60 20.86
N ASP A 324 -20.58 -14.13 19.91
CA ASP A 324 -20.07 -14.60 18.62
C ASP A 324 -19.97 -13.41 17.65
N VAL A 325 -18.84 -12.71 17.71
CA VAL A 325 -18.59 -11.50 16.93
C VAL A 325 -18.73 -11.74 15.42
N HIS A 326 -18.32 -12.91 14.94
CA HIS A 326 -18.48 -13.29 13.52
C HIS A 326 -19.96 -13.34 13.11
N TYR A 327 -20.78 -14.05 13.87
CA TYR A 327 -22.20 -14.21 13.58
C TYR A 327 -22.97 -12.89 13.72
N GLU A 328 -22.60 -12.08 14.71
CA GLU A 328 -23.18 -10.74 14.88
C GLU A 328 -22.83 -9.81 13.72
N ASP A 329 -21.56 -9.80 13.29
CA ASP A 329 -21.09 -8.98 12.16
C ASP A 329 -21.76 -9.42 10.85
N PHE A 330 -21.91 -10.74 10.62
CA PHE A 330 -22.61 -11.27 9.47
C PHE A 330 -24.08 -10.83 9.46
N ASN A 331 -24.79 -11.02 10.57
CA ASN A 331 -26.20 -10.63 10.69
C ASN A 331 -26.38 -9.13 10.48
N ARG A 332 -25.53 -8.29 11.08
CA ARG A 332 -25.53 -6.83 10.91
C ARG A 332 -25.39 -6.44 9.44
N LEU A 333 -24.47 -7.07 8.73
CA LEU A 333 -24.26 -6.83 7.30
C LEU A 333 -25.49 -7.26 6.47
N MET A 334 -26.06 -8.43 6.76
CA MET A 334 -27.25 -8.93 6.05
C MET A 334 -28.47 -8.07 6.33
N ASP A 335 -28.67 -7.65 7.58
CA ASP A 335 -29.73 -6.71 7.95
C ASP A 335 -29.59 -5.36 7.22
N PHE A 336 -28.37 -4.87 7.09
CA PHE A 336 -28.10 -3.67 6.30
C PHE A 336 -28.43 -3.88 4.82
N LEU A 337 -27.97 -4.96 4.18
CA LEU A 337 -28.18 -5.24 2.75
C LEU A 337 -29.67 -5.44 2.43
N PHE A 338 -30.39 -6.22 3.25
CA PHE A 338 -31.77 -6.60 3.03
C PHE A 338 -32.80 -5.76 3.81
N HIS A 339 -32.40 -4.59 4.37
CA HIS A 339 -33.28 -3.67 5.14
C HIS A 339 -33.97 -4.35 6.33
N GLY A 340 -33.32 -5.31 6.98
CA GLY A 340 -33.89 -6.04 8.12
C GLY A 340 -35.12 -6.91 7.77
N LYS A 341 -35.34 -7.26 6.48
CA LYS A 341 -36.46 -8.10 6.07
C LYS A 341 -36.30 -9.51 6.62
N ASP A 342 -37.38 -10.04 7.22
CA ASP A 342 -37.40 -11.40 7.82
C ASP A 342 -37.21 -12.53 6.81
N ASP A 343 -37.37 -12.26 5.52
CA ASP A 343 -37.30 -13.25 4.44
C ASP A 343 -35.88 -13.84 4.33
N PHE A 344 -34.83 -13.01 4.34
CA PHE A 344 -33.45 -13.50 4.34
C PHE A 344 -33.13 -14.31 5.60
N ARG A 345 -33.49 -13.80 6.77
CA ARG A 345 -33.24 -14.48 8.05
C ARG A 345 -33.85 -15.86 8.12
N ARG A 346 -35.07 -16.03 7.56
CA ARG A 346 -35.74 -17.34 7.50
C ARG A 346 -34.99 -18.31 6.61
N VAL A 347 -34.66 -17.93 5.38
CA VAL A 347 -33.92 -18.77 4.43
C VAL A 347 -32.57 -19.17 5.00
N TRP A 348 -31.88 -18.21 5.65
CA TRP A 348 -30.57 -18.48 6.27
C TRP A 348 -30.69 -19.41 7.48
N SER A 349 -31.65 -19.22 8.33
CA SER A 349 -31.92 -20.10 9.49
C SER A 349 -32.24 -21.54 9.06
N ASP A 350 -33.03 -21.71 8.00
CA ASP A 350 -33.32 -23.03 7.42
C ASP A 350 -32.03 -23.71 6.93
N TYR A 351 -31.15 -22.98 6.22
CA TYR A 351 -29.87 -23.51 5.77
C TYR A 351 -28.94 -23.86 6.94
N SER A 352 -28.81 -22.98 7.92
CA SER A 352 -28.01 -23.21 9.13
C SER A 352 -28.48 -24.45 9.89
N GLY A 353 -29.80 -24.61 10.05
CA GLY A 353 -30.40 -25.77 10.69
C GLY A 353 -30.13 -27.08 9.93
N CYS A 354 -30.15 -27.05 8.60
CA CYS A 354 -29.83 -28.21 7.79
C CYS A 354 -28.32 -28.56 7.89
N LEU A 355 -27.43 -27.57 7.87
CA LEU A 355 -25.98 -27.77 7.90
C LEU A 355 -25.50 -28.40 9.21
N THR A 356 -26.07 -28.02 10.34
CA THR A 356 -25.74 -28.58 11.66
C THR A 356 -26.12 -30.05 11.82
N HIS A 357 -26.91 -30.61 10.90
CA HIS A 357 -27.33 -32.01 10.89
C HIS A 357 -26.77 -32.76 9.66
N LEU A 358 -25.66 -32.31 9.09
CA LEU A 358 -25.05 -32.91 7.91
C LEU A 358 -24.72 -34.39 8.14
N SER A 359 -25.21 -35.24 7.25
CA SER A 359 -24.86 -36.67 7.15
C SER A 359 -24.87 -37.07 5.68
N GLY A 360 -24.23 -38.20 5.36
CA GLY A 360 -24.22 -38.74 3.99
C GLY A 360 -25.63 -38.94 3.38
N ASP A 361 -26.63 -39.29 4.23
CA ASP A 361 -27.99 -39.62 3.79
C ASP A 361 -28.85 -38.35 3.48
N ASN A 362 -28.47 -37.16 3.96
CA ASN A 362 -29.27 -35.94 3.80
C ASN A 362 -28.57 -34.84 2.97
N PHE A 363 -27.48 -35.17 2.27
CA PHE A 363 -26.67 -34.21 1.51
C PHE A 363 -27.48 -33.45 0.48
N ASP A 364 -28.40 -34.12 -0.28
CA ASP A 364 -29.22 -33.48 -1.32
C ASP A 364 -30.17 -32.43 -0.72
N VAL A 365 -30.71 -32.68 0.48
CA VAL A 365 -31.58 -31.72 1.17
C VAL A 365 -30.79 -30.46 1.59
N ILE A 366 -29.57 -30.66 2.06
CA ILE A 366 -28.69 -29.57 2.46
C ILE A 366 -28.29 -28.78 1.22
N LEU A 367 -27.95 -29.44 0.12
CA LEU A 367 -27.63 -28.79 -1.15
C LEU A 367 -28.79 -27.94 -1.67
N ALA A 368 -30.02 -28.47 -1.61
CA ALA A 368 -31.21 -27.72 -2.01
C ALA A 368 -31.42 -26.49 -1.10
N SER A 369 -31.19 -26.61 0.20
CA SER A 369 -31.30 -25.49 1.14
C SER A 369 -30.20 -24.45 0.93
N LYS A 370 -28.97 -24.92 0.67
CA LYS A 370 -27.81 -24.06 0.28
C LYS A 370 -28.12 -23.27 -0.98
N ASN A 371 -28.65 -23.92 -2.02
CA ASN A 371 -28.98 -23.25 -3.29
C ASN A 371 -30.06 -22.18 -3.14
N ARG A 372 -31.04 -22.36 -2.24
CA ARG A 372 -32.02 -21.30 -1.90
C ARG A 372 -31.35 -20.12 -1.19
N ALA A 373 -30.47 -20.39 -0.22
CA ALA A 373 -29.71 -19.35 0.47
C ALA A 373 -28.78 -18.59 -0.49
N GLU A 374 -28.12 -19.30 -1.41
CA GLU A 374 -27.27 -18.74 -2.45
C GLU A 374 -28.05 -17.81 -3.39
N SER A 375 -29.19 -18.26 -3.88
CA SER A 375 -30.07 -17.44 -4.74
C SER A 375 -30.50 -16.16 -4.02
N LYS A 376 -30.80 -16.25 -2.73
CA LYS A 376 -31.17 -15.07 -1.93
C LYS A 376 -30.00 -14.12 -1.71
N MET A 377 -28.81 -14.64 -1.46
CA MET A 377 -27.60 -13.81 -1.33
C MET A 377 -27.25 -13.12 -2.65
N TYR A 378 -27.44 -13.80 -3.80
CA TYR A 378 -27.13 -13.27 -5.12
C TYR A 378 -27.99 -12.06 -5.51
N GLU A 379 -29.13 -11.82 -4.83
CA GLU A 379 -29.95 -10.60 -5.02
C GLU A 379 -29.16 -9.32 -4.61
N ALA A 380 -28.20 -9.40 -3.69
CA ALA A 380 -27.49 -8.26 -3.13
C ALA A 380 -25.96 -8.41 -3.08
N ILE A 381 -25.42 -9.58 -3.43
CA ILE A 381 -23.98 -9.86 -3.28
C ILE A 381 -23.44 -10.44 -4.58
N CYS A 382 -22.33 -9.86 -5.06
CA CYS A 382 -21.50 -10.40 -6.13
C CYS A 382 -20.15 -10.80 -5.56
N ARG A 383 -19.68 -12.02 -5.88
CA ARG A 383 -18.38 -12.53 -5.44
C ARG A 383 -17.74 -13.42 -6.49
N THR A 384 -16.63 -12.97 -7.03
CA THR A 384 -15.79 -13.77 -7.93
C THR A 384 -14.54 -14.20 -7.16
N GLU A 385 -14.13 -15.44 -7.32
CA GLU A 385 -12.95 -16.05 -6.71
C GLU A 385 -12.05 -16.65 -7.79
N ARG A 386 -10.76 -16.82 -7.48
CA ARG A 386 -9.86 -17.61 -8.33
C ARG A 386 -10.27 -19.07 -8.27
N LEU A 387 -10.07 -19.77 -9.38
CA LEU A 387 -10.49 -21.18 -9.53
C LEU A 387 -9.60 -22.17 -8.75
N ASN A 388 -8.48 -21.71 -8.20
CA ASN A 388 -7.56 -22.52 -7.40
C ASN A 388 -6.85 -21.66 -6.35
N GLU A 389 -6.14 -22.28 -5.41
CA GLU A 389 -5.37 -21.59 -4.37
C GLU A 389 -4.23 -20.73 -4.92
N GLY A 390 -4.05 -20.68 -6.24
CA GLY A 390 -3.02 -19.91 -6.91
C GLY A 390 -1.63 -20.52 -6.74
N LEU A 391 -0.62 -19.67 -6.92
CA LEU A 391 0.81 -20.04 -6.81
C LEU A 391 1.38 -19.88 -5.40
N ILE A 392 0.57 -19.94 -4.34
CA ILE A 392 1.06 -19.80 -2.96
C ILE A 392 1.58 -21.15 -2.46
N SER A 393 2.87 -21.19 -2.14
CA SER A 393 3.48 -22.39 -1.54
C SER A 393 3.13 -22.50 -0.06
N THR A 394 2.63 -23.66 0.34
CA THR A 394 2.35 -24.00 1.75
C THR A 394 3.57 -24.63 2.46
N GLU A 395 4.62 -24.95 1.71
CA GLU A 395 5.80 -25.70 2.19
C GLU A 395 6.89 -24.84 2.85
N SER A 396 6.72 -23.54 2.90
CA SER A 396 7.78 -22.61 3.33
C SER A 396 7.80 -22.31 4.84
N VAL A 397 7.47 -23.31 5.68
CA VAL A 397 7.71 -23.19 7.12
C VAL A 397 9.21 -23.37 7.37
N ALA A 398 9.82 -22.30 7.90
CA ALA A 398 11.23 -22.34 8.25
C ALA A 398 11.37 -22.54 9.76
N GLU A 399 11.73 -23.73 10.20
CA GLU A 399 12.16 -23.94 11.58
C GLU A 399 13.46 -23.18 11.84
N VAL A 400 13.39 -22.14 12.66
CA VAL A 400 14.58 -21.40 13.09
C VAL A 400 15.04 -21.93 14.44
N PRO A 401 16.29 -22.41 14.56
CA PRO A 401 16.78 -22.96 15.83
C PRO A 401 16.87 -21.86 16.89
N ILE A 402 16.54 -22.19 18.14
CA ILE A 402 16.80 -21.30 19.27
C ILE A 402 18.31 -21.12 19.38
N SER A 403 18.80 -19.90 19.21
CA SER A 403 20.22 -19.59 19.36
C SER A 403 20.58 -19.27 20.81
N PRO A 404 21.83 -19.52 21.25
CA PRO A 404 22.31 -19.03 22.54
C PRO A 404 22.12 -17.52 22.71
N ASP A 405 22.22 -16.74 21.64
CA ASP A 405 22.00 -15.30 21.63
C ASP A 405 20.57 -14.89 22.02
N ASP A 406 19.55 -15.66 21.65
CA ASP A 406 18.15 -15.40 22.05
C ASP A 406 18.02 -15.50 23.59
N ILE A 407 18.67 -16.52 24.21
CA ILE A 407 18.63 -16.72 25.65
C ILE A 407 19.44 -15.64 26.37
N ILE A 408 20.63 -15.32 25.88
CA ILE A 408 21.51 -14.27 26.44
C ILE A 408 20.76 -12.92 26.42
N SER A 409 20.14 -12.55 25.29
CA SER A 409 19.37 -11.32 25.15
C SER A 409 18.20 -11.24 26.13
N TYR A 410 17.48 -12.39 26.35
CA TYR A 410 16.42 -12.45 27.34
C TYR A 410 16.94 -12.22 28.75
N CYS A 411 18.00 -12.93 29.16
CA CYS A 411 18.59 -12.82 30.48
C CYS A 411 19.15 -11.39 30.73
N ALA A 412 19.82 -10.83 29.73
CA ALA A 412 20.34 -9.46 29.81
C ALA A 412 19.23 -8.42 29.98
N MET A 413 18.15 -8.53 29.22
CA MET A 413 17.02 -7.63 29.31
C MET A 413 16.27 -7.78 30.64
N GLN A 414 16.09 -9.02 31.13
CA GLN A 414 15.46 -9.31 32.42
C GLN A 414 16.27 -8.72 33.57
N LYS A 415 17.61 -8.77 33.49
CA LYS A 415 18.51 -8.15 34.49
C LYS A 415 18.33 -6.63 34.54
N ILE A 416 18.23 -5.97 33.39
CA ILE A 416 17.97 -4.53 33.33
C ILE A 416 16.61 -4.17 33.93
N VAL A 417 15.54 -4.89 33.54
CA VAL A 417 14.18 -4.65 34.06
C VAL A 417 14.13 -4.86 35.58
N SER A 418 14.75 -5.92 36.11
CA SER A 418 14.82 -6.17 37.54
C SER A 418 15.54 -5.07 38.29
N ALA A 419 16.70 -4.63 37.79
CA ALA A 419 17.46 -3.52 38.39
C ALA A 419 16.67 -2.20 38.39
N CYS A 420 15.97 -1.92 37.29
CA CYS A 420 15.07 -0.74 37.20
C CYS A 420 13.89 -0.81 38.15
N LYS A 421 13.28 -1.99 38.28
CA LYS A 421 12.21 -2.24 39.26
C LYS A 421 12.67 -1.93 40.70
N ASP A 422 13.89 -2.38 41.07
CA ASP A 422 14.44 -2.15 42.40
C ASP A 422 14.83 -0.69 42.65
N ALA A 423 15.28 0.01 41.61
CA ALA A 423 15.62 1.43 41.65
C ALA A 423 14.43 2.37 41.58
N ALA A 424 13.28 1.92 41.07
CA ALA A 424 12.09 2.72 40.86
C ALA A 424 11.49 3.23 42.18
N SER A 425 11.09 4.50 42.22
CA SER A 425 10.37 5.10 43.36
C SER A 425 9.02 4.42 43.61
N ARG A 426 8.46 4.55 44.83
CA ARG A 426 7.13 4.00 45.16
C ARG A 426 6.03 4.55 44.22
N SER A 427 6.12 5.81 43.83
CA SER A 427 5.20 6.44 42.87
C SER A 427 5.32 5.82 41.46
N ALA A 428 6.55 5.61 40.97
CA ALA A 428 6.79 5.00 39.69
C ALA A 428 6.32 3.52 39.65
N ARG A 429 6.52 2.77 40.75
CA ARG A 429 6.03 1.38 40.87
C ARG A 429 4.50 1.28 40.85
N ARG A 430 3.77 2.30 41.30
CA ARG A 430 2.29 2.35 41.24
C ARG A 430 1.76 2.70 39.86
N LYS A 431 2.52 3.48 39.07
CA LYS A 431 2.11 3.93 37.73
C LYS A 431 2.43 2.96 36.63
N PHE A 432 3.48 2.13 36.78
CA PHE A 432 3.93 1.19 35.79
C PHE A 432 4.12 -0.21 36.40
N SER A 433 3.50 -1.21 35.78
CA SER A 433 3.66 -2.60 36.19
C SER A 433 4.97 -3.18 35.64
N TRP A 434 5.95 -3.34 36.50
CA TRP A 434 7.23 -3.98 36.17
C TRP A 434 7.07 -5.50 36.16
N SER A 435 6.48 -6.01 35.10
CA SER A 435 6.41 -7.46 34.83
C SER A 435 7.69 -7.96 34.16
N ASN A 436 7.82 -9.28 34.06
CA ASN A 436 8.90 -9.87 33.26
C ASN A 436 8.80 -9.43 31.79
N VAL A 437 9.94 -9.35 31.12
CA VAL A 437 9.97 -9.05 29.68
C VAL A 437 9.24 -10.14 28.92
N PRO A 438 8.25 -9.81 28.08
CA PRO A 438 7.65 -10.81 27.23
C PRO A 438 8.70 -11.48 26.34
N MET A 439 8.73 -12.81 26.29
CA MET A 439 9.66 -13.55 25.42
C MET A 439 9.45 -13.15 23.95
N GLU A 440 8.23 -12.79 23.57
CA GLU A 440 7.90 -12.30 22.22
C GLU A 440 8.72 -11.07 21.77
N TYR A 441 9.16 -10.22 22.71
CA TYR A 441 10.03 -9.10 22.37
C TYR A 441 11.40 -9.59 21.89
N VAL A 442 11.98 -10.54 22.61
CA VAL A 442 13.29 -11.12 22.28
C VAL A 442 13.22 -11.96 21.00
N LYS A 443 12.17 -12.78 20.84
CA LYS A 443 11.90 -13.53 19.61
C LYS A 443 11.73 -12.60 18.39
N SER A 444 11.29 -11.37 18.61
CA SER A 444 10.98 -10.43 17.54
C SER A 444 12.13 -9.49 17.18
N SER A 445 13.03 -9.14 18.10
CA SER A 445 14.10 -8.18 17.83
C SER A 445 15.34 -8.40 18.68
N PRO A 446 16.54 -8.41 18.09
CA PRO A 446 17.77 -8.21 18.83
C PRO A 446 17.93 -6.73 19.23
N TYR A 447 18.90 -6.42 20.08
CA TYR A 447 19.25 -5.06 20.49
C TYR A 447 18.04 -4.23 20.94
N LEU A 448 17.18 -4.81 21.80
CA LEU A 448 15.88 -4.27 22.18
C LEU A 448 15.95 -2.79 22.60
N LEU A 449 16.94 -2.41 23.43
CA LEU A 449 17.07 -1.04 23.92
C LEU A 449 17.40 -0.02 22.81
N SER A 450 17.92 -0.46 21.67
CA SER A 450 18.21 0.41 20.52
C SER A 450 16.97 0.68 19.66
N PHE A 451 15.94 -0.20 19.69
CA PHE A 451 14.81 -0.11 18.75
C PHE A 451 13.44 0.12 19.39
N MET A 452 13.30 0.03 20.72
CA MET A 452 12.03 0.13 21.45
C MET A 452 11.60 1.57 21.80
N ASP A 453 11.96 2.59 21.04
CA ASP A 453 11.71 4.01 21.36
C ASP A 453 10.24 4.33 21.65
N SER A 454 9.29 3.71 20.96
CA SER A 454 7.84 3.94 21.11
C SER A 454 7.24 3.23 22.34
N TYR A 455 7.97 2.31 22.98
CA TYR A 455 7.45 1.46 24.04
C TYR A 455 7.54 2.10 25.41
N GLU A 456 6.48 1.98 26.21
CA GLU A 456 6.43 2.49 27.57
C GLU A 456 7.53 1.90 28.46
N LEU A 457 7.81 0.60 28.30
CA LEU A 457 8.91 -0.06 29.01
C LEU A 457 10.24 0.65 28.82
N LYS A 458 10.60 0.97 27.55
CA LYS A 458 11.84 1.71 27.23
C LYS A 458 11.87 3.09 27.87
N ARG A 459 10.75 3.83 27.79
CA ARG A 459 10.64 5.17 28.42
C ARG A 459 10.86 5.11 29.93
N GLN A 460 10.30 4.11 30.60
CA GLN A 460 10.50 3.94 32.05
C GLN A 460 11.94 3.56 32.38
N ILE A 461 12.58 2.68 31.60
CA ILE A 461 14.00 2.34 31.76
C ILE A 461 14.86 3.59 31.59
N ASP A 462 14.69 4.35 30.51
CA ASP A 462 15.45 5.59 30.26
C ASP A 462 15.30 6.61 31.39
N ASN A 463 14.10 6.82 31.91
CA ASN A 463 13.84 7.73 33.03
C ASN A 463 14.60 7.30 34.29
N ILE A 464 14.68 6.00 34.55
CA ILE A 464 15.42 5.50 35.74
C ILE A 464 16.91 5.66 35.53
N TYR A 465 17.45 5.38 34.35
CA TYR A 465 18.87 5.56 34.06
C TYR A 465 19.29 7.03 34.11
N ARG A 466 18.43 7.96 33.68
CA ARG A 466 18.69 9.42 33.75
C ARG A 466 18.61 9.97 35.19
N GLY A 467 17.65 9.50 35.97
CA GLY A 467 17.35 10.06 37.30
C GLY A 467 18.06 9.38 38.46
N ASN A 468 18.82 8.30 38.23
CA ASN A 468 19.36 7.51 39.34
C ASN A 468 20.84 7.74 39.57
N THR A 469 21.19 8.12 40.82
CA THR A 469 22.58 8.23 41.27
C THR A 469 23.22 6.92 41.68
N LYS A 470 22.44 5.82 41.77
CA LYS A 470 22.96 4.46 42.03
C LYS A 470 23.52 3.87 40.77
N LYS A 471 24.63 3.12 40.90
CA LYS A 471 25.25 2.44 39.78
C LYS A 471 24.34 1.27 39.32
N LEU A 472 23.60 1.52 38.22
CA LEU A 472 22.81 0.52 37.52
C LEU A 472 23.71 -0.37 36.65
N PRO A 473 23.33 -1.63 36.35
CA PRO A 473 24.10 -2.47 35.46
C PRO A 473 24.18 -1.86 34.06
N GLU A 474 25.36 -1.88 33.45
CA GLU A 474 25.51 -1.48 32.04
C GLU A 474 24.76 -2.48 31.15
N PRO A 475 24.02 -2.00 30.14
CA PRO A 475 23.39 -2.89 29.16
C PRO A 475 24.44 -3.71 28.41
N ASP A 476 24.13 -4.99 28.26
CA ASP A 476 24.92 -5.94 27.48
C ASP A 476 24.86 -5.61 25.98
N ASP A 477 25.87 -6.05 25.20
CA ASP A 477 25.92 -5.86 23.75
C ASP A 477 24.92 -6.72 22.97
N SER A 478 24.22 -7.65 23.64
CA SER A 478 23.09 -8.39 23.07
C SER A 478 21.80 -7.59 23.00
N ILE A 479 21.64 -6.56 23.86
CA ILE A 479 20.42 -5.75 23.96
C ILE A 479 20.62 -4.28 23.58
N LEU A 480 21.85 -3.81 23.43
CA LEU A 480 22.18 -2.43 23.05
C LEU A 480 23.35 -2.39 22.07
N LEU A 481 23.18 -1.70 20.95
CA LEU A 481 24.23 -1.51 19.93
C LEU A 481 25.42 -0.71 20.48
N ARG A 482 26.62 -1.10 20.05
CA ARG A 482 27.85 -0.39 20.37
C ARG A 482 28.19 0.59 19.24
N GLU A 483 28.34 1.87 19.58
CA GLU A 483 28.64 2.91 18.58
C GLU A 483 29.97 2.68 17.87
N ASN A 484 30.97 2.18 18.58
CA ASN A 484 32.28 1.88 18.00
C ASN A 484 32.18 0.79 16.91
N ASP A 485 31.33 -0.21 17.07
CA ASP A 485 31.17 -1.28 16.09
C ASP A 485 30.45 -0.76 14.84
N LEU A 486 29.43 0.07 15.04
CA LEU A 486 28.74 0.73 13.94
C LEU A 486 29.67 1.65 13.14
N ALA A 487 30.40 2.53 13.83
CA ALA A 487 31.27 3.52 13.22
C ALA A 487 32.43 2.90 12.40
N ASN A 488 32.86 1.71 12.76
CA ASN A 488 33.99 1.03 12.10
C ASN A 488 33.53 -0.10 11.14
N PHE A 489 32.25 -0.20 10.81
CA PHE A 489 31.66 -1.27 9.98
C PHE A 489 31.99 -2.69 10.47
N HIS A 490 32.09 -2.90 11.78
CA HIS A 490 32.31 -4.22 12.32
C HIS A 490 31.10 -5.13 12.03
N LYS A 491 31.36 -6.42 11.89
CA LYS A 491 30.28 -7.40 11.73
C LYS A 491 29.43 -7.41 13.00
N LEU A 492 28.16 -7.04 12.84
CA LEU A 492 27.19 -7.13 13.93
C LEU A 492 26.64 -8.57 14.02
N PRO A 493 26.70 -9.23 15.17
CA PRO A 493 25.99 -10.49 15.38
C PRO A 493 24.50 -10.26 15.17
N MET A 494 23.83 -11.15 14.44
CA MET A 494 22.38 -11.01 14.19
C MET A 494 21.55 -11.22 15.46
N ARG A 495 22.07 -11.93 16.46
CA ARG A 495 21.55 -12.09 17.82
C ARG A 495 20.07 -12.50 17.92
N ASN A 496 19.48 -12.95 16.81
CA ASN A 496 18.09 -13.39 16.72
C ASN A 496 17.93 -14.34 15.53
N ALA A 497 17.37 -15.51 15.75
CA ALA A 497 17.31 -16.56 14.73
C ALA A 497 16.44 -16.17 13.53
N ARG A 498 15.34 -15.43 13.72
CA ARG A 498 14.51 -14.93 12.61
C ARG A 498 15.27 -13.93 11.73
N LEU A 499 16.03 -13.03 12.36
CA LEU A 499 16.84 -12.06 11.61
C LEU A 499 17.98 -12.74 10.86
N GLN A 500 18.63 -13.74 11.48
CA GLN A 500 19.66 -14.55 10.82
C GLN A 500 19.09 -15.27 9.58
N TYR A 501 17.91 -15.88 9.71
CA TYR A 501 17.22 -16.51 8.58
C TYR A 501 16.94 -15.54 7.44
N LEU A 502 16.36 -14.36 7.75
CA LEU A 502 16.07 -13.33 6.75
C LEU A 502 17.37 -12.82 6.08
N ARG A 503 18.42 -12.62 6.85
CA ARG A 503 19.75 -12.25 6.33
C ARG A 503 20.30 -13.31 5.37
N ASP A 504 20.27 -14.58 5.74
CA ASP A 504 20.80 -15.66 4.92
C ASP A 504 19.99 -15.90 3.64
N MET A 505 18.67 -15.66 3.70
CA MET A 505 17.80 -15.65 2.52
C MET A 505 18.12 -14.52 1.55
N MET A 506 18.44 -13.32 2.07
CA MET A 506 18.74 -12.15 1.22
C MET A 506 20.18 -12.15 0.70
N PHE A 507 21.11 -12.69 1.46
CA PHE A 507 22.54 -12.77 1.12
C PHE A 507 23.04 -14.22 1.14
N PRO A 508 22.50 -15.09 0.24
CA PRO A 508 22.92 -16.46 0.20
C PRO A 508 24.40 -16.54 -0.18
N ARG A 509 25.14 -17.36 0.55
CA ARG A 509 26.57 -17.59 0.26
C ARG A 509 26.75 -17.99 -1.20
N TRP A 510 27.81 -17.53 -1.87
CA TRP A 510 28.20 -17.80 -3.27
C TRP A 510 27.38 -17.10 -4.36
N LYS A 511 26.23 -16.48 -4.06
CA LYS A 511 25.41 -15.80 -5.04
C LYS A 511 25.83 -14.34 -5.28
N ASN A 512 26.50 -13.69 -4.32
CA ASN A 512 26.87 -12.27 -4.36
C ASN A 512 25.65 -11.34 -4.60
N ALA A 513 24.53 -11.62 -3.92
CA ALA A 513 23.29 -10.84 -4.07
C ALA A 513 23.43 -9.39 -3.60
N GLU A 514 24.42 -9.10 -2.73
CA GLU A 514 24.77 -7.75 -2.30
C GLU A 514 25.26 -6.84 -3.44
N LEU A 515 25.64 -7.41 -4.60
CA LEU A 515 26.06 -6.68 -5.79
C LEU A 515 24.91 -6.29 -6.71
N LEU A 516 23.68 -6.65 -6.41
CA LEU A 516 22.51 -6.28 -7.20
C LEU A 516 22.07 -4.83 -6.88
N LEU A 517 21.93 -3.99 -7.90
CA LEU A 517 21.30 -2.67 -7.82
C LEU A 517 19.84 -2.71 -8.28
N TRP A 518 19.44 -3.80 -8.94
CA TRP A 518 18.06 -4.09 -9.35
C TRP A 518 17.78 -5.58 -9.40
N VAL A 519 16.50 -5.94 -9.41
CA VAL A 519 16.01 -7.31 -9.57
C VAL A 519 16.37 -7.79 -10.98
N PRO A 520 16.97 -8.97 -11.16
CA PRO A 520 17.25 -9.53 -12.48
C PRO A 520 16.00 -9.66 -13.35
N ALA A 521 16.13 -9.44 -14.64
CA ALA A 521 15.04 -9.57 -15.60
C ALA A 521 14.43 -10.99 -15.58
N SER A 522 13.10 -11.07 -15.60
CA SER A 522 12.39 -12.35 -15.67
C SER A 522 12.62 -13.06 -17.02
N LYS A 523 12.86 -12.30 -18.10
CA LYS A 523 13.19 -12.78 -19.45
C LYS A 523 14.44 -12.05 -19.98
N PRO A 524 15.67 -12.51 -19.67
CA PRO A 524 16.88 -11.89 -20.19
C PRO A 524 16.97 -12.00 -21.71
N TYR A 525 17.42 -10.95 -22.39
CA TYR A 525 17.50 -10.95 -23.87
C TYR A 525 18.75 -11.64 -24.40
N TYR A 526 19.82 -11.68 -23.64
CA TYR A 526 21.08 -12.33 -24.04
C TYR A 526 21.72 -13.03 -22.83
N THR A 527 22.57 -13.98 -23.14
CA THR A 527 23.30 -14.75 -22.14
C THR A 527 24.62 -14.06 -21.75
N THR A 528 24.97 -14.16 -20.49
CA THR A 528 26.22 -13.69 -19.91
C THR A 528 26.97 -14.87 -19.25
N ASN A 529 28.12 -14.62 -18.65
CA ASN A 529 28.86 -15.70 -17.98
C ASN A 529 28.13 -16.19 -16.71
N ALA A 530 28.34 -17.47 -16.38
CA ALA A 530 27.70 -18.11 -15.21
C ALA A 530 28.13 -17.51 -13.84
N GLN A 531 29.22 -16.74 -13.79
CA GLN A 531 29.67 -16.10 -12.56
C GLN A 531 29.02 -14.72 -12.33
N ASN A 532 28.28 -14.23 -13.33
CA ASN A 532 27.58 -12.96 -13.21
C ASN A 532 26.57 -13.02 -12.05
N PRO A 533 26.59 -12.06 -11.10
CA PRO A 533 25.66 -11.99 -9.98
C PRO A 533 24.19 -12.01 -10.41
N PHE A 534 23.84 -11.40 -11.54
CA PHE A 534 22.45 -11.43 -12.08
C PHE A 534 22.01 -12.83 -12.50
N VAL A 535 22.90 -13.63 -13.08
CA VAL A 535 22.61 -15.03 -13.44
C VAL A 535 22.49 -15.91 -12.21
N LYS A 536 23.41 -15.76 -11.24
CA LYS A 536 23.36 -16.51 -9.99
C LYS A 536 22.14 -16.23 -9.14
N ASN A 537 21.55 -15.07 -9.31
CA ASN A 537 20.38 -14.60 -8.58
C ASN A 537 19.15 -14.44 -9.50
N SER A 538 19.02 -15.24 -10.55
CA SER A 538 17.87 -15.21 -11.45
C SER A 538 16.53 -15.41 -10.71
N ASP A 539 16.56 -16.12 -9.58
CA ASP A 539 15.43 -16.35 -8.67
C ASP A 539 15.23 -15.23 -7.62
N PHE A 540 16.08 -14.20 -7.60
CA PHE A 540 16.01 -13.11 -6.63
C PHE A 540 14.68 -12.37 -6.70
N SER A 541 14.08 -12.14 -5.54
CA SER A 541 12.82 -11.42 -5.37
C SER A 541 12.94 -10.45 -4.21
N LYS A 542 12.22 -9.37 -4.28
CA LYS A 542 11.97 -8.51 -3.12
C LYS A 542 11.19 -9.26 -2.06
N VAL A 543 11.26 -8.76 -0.82
CA VAL A 543 10.65 -9.39 0.35
C VAL A 543 9.76 -8.41 1.09
N LEU A 544 8.53 -8.85 1.39
CA LEU A 544 7.58 -8.11 2.21
C LEU A 544 7.51 -8.77 3.59
N VAL A 545 7.78 -8.02 4.66
CA VAL A 545 7.79 -8.52 6.04
C VAL A 545 6.64 -7.89 6.84
N PHE A 546 5.83 -8.73 7.46
CA PHE A 546 4.77 -8.30 8.38
C PHE A 546 5.08 -8.67 9.83
N SER A 547 4.95 -7.69 10.72
CA SER A 547 5.11 -7.87 12.17
C SER A 547 4.00 -7.19 12.95
N ALA A 548 3.67 -7.73 14.12
CA ALA A 548 2.80 -7.06 15.08
C ALA A 548 3.52 -5.95 15.86
N TRP A 549 4.86 -5.91 15.86
CA TRP A 549 5.67 -5.04 16.69
C TRP A 549 6.29 -3.87 15.90
N GLU A 550 6.10 -2.64 16.36
CA GLU A 550 6.64 -1.42 15.72
C GLU A 550 8.17 -1.37 15.68
N MET A 551 8.87 -2.04 16.60
CA MET A 551 10.33 -2.09 16.61
C MET A 551 10.91 -2.90 15.45
N VAL A 552 10.19 -3.93 14.96
CA VAL A 552 10.69 -4.87 13.95
C VAL A 552 10.96 -4.21 12.60
N PRO A 553 10.06 -3.42 12.01
CA PRO A 553 10.35 -2.70 10.77
C PRO A 553 11.58 -1.79 10.87
N ARG A 554 11.77 -1.10 11.99
CA ARG A 554 12.94 -0.24 12.21
C ARG A 554 14.22 -1.04 12.33
N MET A 555 14.20 -2.12 13.08
CA MET A 555 15.32 -3.03 13.29
C MET A 555 15.77 -3.67 11.97
N ILE A 556 14.85 -4.26 11.20
CA ILE A 556 15.14 -4.85 9.90
C ILE A 556 15.75 -3.82 8.96
N ALA A 557 15.15 -2.63 8.88
CA ALA A 557 15.62 -1.58 7.99
C ALA A 557 17.05 -1.13 8.32
N CYS A 558 17.38 -0.93 9.61
CA CYS A 558 18.71 -0.52 10.04
C CYS A 558 19.74 -1.65 9.85
N LEU A 559 19.48 -2.84 10.39
CA LEU A 559 20.47 -3.90 10.45
C LEU A 559 20.73 -4.53 9.07
N LEU A 560 19.71 -4.74 8.24
CA LEU A 560 19.92 -5.33 6.91
C LEU A 560 20.48 -4.32 5.91
N SER A 561 20.17 -3.03 6.02
CA SER A 561 20.84 -2.02 5.21
C SER A 561 22.31 -1.86 5.60
N TYR A 562 22.63 -1.91 6.89
CA TYR A 562 24.00 -1.92 7.39
C TYR A 562 24.77 -3.14 6.89
N GLU A 563 24.17 -4.34 6.99
CA GLU A 563 24.80 -5.58 6.55
C GLU A 563 25.03 -5.61 5.03
N ALA A 564 24.07 -5.13 4.23
CA ALA A 564 24.23 -4.99 2.79
C ALA A 564 25.45 -4.13 2.42
N GLU A 565 25.61 -2.96 3.07
CA GLU A 565 26.79 -2.11 2.89
C GLU A 565 28.07 -2.82 3.35
N ARG A 566 28.04 -3.47 4.50
CA ARG A 566 29.19 -4.14 5.07
C ARG A 566 29.71 -5.28 4.17
N GLU A 567 28.82 -6.13 3.65
CA GLU A 567 29.19 -7.22 2.74
C GLU A 567 29.85 -6.73 1.46
N VAL A 568 29.41 -5.59 0.92
CA VAL A 568 30.05 -4.97 -0.25
C VAL A 568 31.41 -4.36 0.11
N ILE A 569 31.48 -3.58 1.20
CA ILE A 569 32.64 -2.77 1.56
C ILE A 569 33.77 -3.62 2.14
N PHE A 570 33.45 -4.55 3.06
CA PHE A 570 34.47 -5.20 3.89
C PHE A 570 35.36 -6.19 3.13
N SER A 571 34.88 -6.72 2.02
CA SER A 571 35.69 -7.63 1.19
C SER A 571 36.96 -6.94 0.62
N LYS A 572 36.99 -5.62 0.54
CA LYS A 572 38.06 -4.85 -0.11
C LYS A 572 38.63 -3.68 0.68
N TYR A 573 37.81 -3.04 1.53
CA TYR A 573 38.12 -1.79 2.21
C TYR A 573 38.11 -1.95 3.74
N GLN A 574 39.02 -2.72 4.30
CA GLN A 574 39.11 -3.06 5.73
C GLN A 574 39.18 -1.87 6.71
N LYS A 575 39.43 -0.65 6.22
CA LYS A 575 39.54 0.58 7.03
C LYS A 575 38.40 1.57 6.79
N ALA A 576 37.31 1.16 6.08
CA ALA A 576 36.18 2.02 5.84
C ALA A 576 35.47 2.37 7.16
N ARG A 577 35.06 3.62 7.33
CA ARG A 577 34.23 4.09 8.43
C ARG A 577 32.82 4.34 7.96
N TYR A 578 31.87 4.05 8.84
CA TYR A 578 30.48 4.38 8.60
C TYR A 578 30.30 5.89 8.61
N ASP A 579 29.76 6.42 7.53
CA ASP A 579 29.43 7.82 7.39
C ASP A 579 27.98 7.91 6.91
N ALA A 580 27.14 8.62 7.67
CA ALA A 580 25.74 8.83 7.31
C ALA A 580 25.56 9.80 6.13
N SER A 581 26.61 10.53 5.72
CA SER A 581 26.60 11.40 4.55
C SER A 581 26.55 10.59 3.24
N THR A 582 26.05 11.19 2.18
CA THR A 582 25.97 10.55 0.85
C THR A 582 27.33 10.35 0.17
N GLY A 583 28.40 10.93 0.70
CA GLY A 583 29.75 10.91 0.13
C GLY A 583 29.90 11.83 -1.10
N GLU A 584 31.12 11.93 -1.64
CA GLU A 584 31.37 12.64 -2.89
C GLU A 584 30.90 11.80 -4.08
N SER A 585 30.27 12.47 -5.06
CA SER A 585 29.82 11.87 -6.31
C SER A 585 31.02 11.46 -7.18
N ARG A 586 31.11 10.17 -7.56
CA ARG A 586 32.10 9.68 -8.53
C ARG A 586 31.73 10.04 -9.99
N LEU A 587 30.43 10.25 -10.28
CA LEU A 587 29.98 10.72 -11.58
C LEU A 587 30.26 12.22 -11.72
N LYS A 588 31.21 12.57 -12.59
CA LYS A 588 31.47 13.96 -12.99
C LYS A 588 30.40 14.45 -13.97
N GLU A 589 30.29 15.74 -14.20
CA GLU A 589 29.21 16.34 -14.97
C GLU A 589 29.04 15.74 -16.37
N ASN A 590 30.14 15.57 -17.13
CA ASN A 590 30.07 14.92 -18.45
C ASN A 590 29.64 13.44 -18.39
N SER A 591 30.00 12.72 -17.33
CA SER A 591 29.58 11.34 -17.12
C SER A 591 28.08 11.26 -16.80
N LYS A 592 27.54 12.22 -16.03
CA LYS A 592 26.10 12.32 -15.77
C LYS A 592 25.35 12.60 -17.07
N ARG A 593 25.83 13.53 -17.89
CA ARG A 593 25.23 13.86 -19.19
C ARG A 593 25.21 12.64 -20.12
N ILE A 594 26.32 11.88 -20.22
CA ILE A 594 26.37 10.65 -21.04
C ILE A 594 25.34 9.62 -20.53
N LEU A 595 25.23 9.45 -19.21
CA LEU A 595 24.29 8.48 -18.61
C LEU A 595 22.82 8.83 -18.90
N THR A 596 22.51 10.12 -19.03
CA THR A 596 21.16 10.61 -19.30
C THR A 596 20.91 11.02 -20.76
N TYR A 597 21.86 10.88 -21.63
CA TYR A 597 21.71 11.27 -23.03
C TYR A 597 21.01 10.16 -23.84
N ALA A 598 19.83 10.44 -24.34
CA ALA A 598 19.03 9.53 -25.14
C ALA A 598 19.36 9.68 -26.63
N SER A 599 20.34 8.87 -27.10
CA SER A 599 20.78 8.87 -28.51
C SER A 599 19.90 7.99 -29.38
N PRO A 600 19.14 8.54 -30.36
CA PRO A 600 18.37 7.75 -31.33
C PRO A 600 19.27 6.91 -32.22
N TYR A 601 20.45 7.39 -32.60
CA TYR A 601 21.42 6.63 -33.39
C TYR A 601 21.87 5.37 -32.64
N LEU A 602 22.32 5.52 -31.37
CA LEU A 602 22.76 4.36 -30.59
C LEU A 602 21.58 3.40 -30.30
N ALA A 603 20.37 3.93 -30.08
CA ALA A 603 19.18 3.10 -29.89
C ALA A 603 18.86 2.22 -31.09
N SER A 604 19.17 2.65 -32.32
CA SER A 604 18.92 1.90 -33.54
C SER A 604 19.93 0.76 -33.80
N LEU A 605 21.10 0.78 -33.15
CA LEU A 605 22.18 -0.20 -33.41
C LEU A 605 21.95 -1.57 -32.77
N TYR A 606 21.13 -1.64 -31.76
CA TYR A 606 20.79 -2.86 -31.04
C TYR A 606 19.26 -3.05 -31.02
N GLN A 607 18.80 -4.19 -31.59
CA GLN A 607 17.40 -4.61 -31.63
C GLN A 607 17.27 -5.95 -30.91
N PRO A 608 16.62 -6.01 -29.73
CA PRO A 608 16.55 -7.22 -28.90
C PRO A 608 16.05 -8.46 -29.67
N GLU A 609 15.08 -8.30 -30.58
CA GLU A 609 14.48 -9.36 -31.36
C GLU A 609 15.48 -10.15 -32.20
N HIS A 610 16.47 -9.46 -32.78
CA HIS A 610 17.48 -10.09 -33.64
C HIS A 610 18.57 -10.84 -32.86
N TRP A 611 18.70 -10.51 -31.57
CA TRP A 611 19.80 -10.99 -30.72
C TRP A 611 19.34 -11.87 -29.56
N TYR A 612 18.03 -12.18 -29.49
CA TYR A 612 17.47 -12.95 -28.41
C TYR A 612 18.18 -14.31 -28.22
N GLY A 613 18.57 -14.60 -26.97
CA GLY A 613 19.26 -15.83 -26.57
C GLY A 613 20.75 -15.93 -26.94
N ARG A 614 21.31 -14.96 -27.71
CA ARG A 614 22.72 -14.97 -28.08
C ARG A 614 23.64 -14.55 -26.95
N PRO A 615 24.94 -14.97 -26.98
CA PRO A 615 25.94 -14.47 -26.02
C PRO A 615 26.18 -12.96 -26.19
N VAL A 616 26.27 -12.23 -25.09
CA VAL A 616 26.57 -10.77 -25.10
C VAL A 616 27.86 -10.42 -25.82
N SER A 617 28.85 -11.30 -25.82
CA SER A 617 30.13 -11.11 -26.55
C SER A 617 29.96 -11.01 -28.07
N GLU A 618 28.97 -11.71 -28.64
CA GLU A 618 28.63 -11.62 -30.05
C GLU A 618 27.95 -10.29 -30.37
N ILE A 619 27.02 -9.89 -29.56
CA ILE A 619 26.34 -8.61 -29.67
C ILE A 619 27.33 -7.45 -29.60
N ARG A 620 28.17 -7.44 -28.56
CA ARG A 620 29.23 -6.44 -28.43
C ARG A 620 30.13 -6.37 -29.67
N ARG A 621 30.52 -7.50 -30.21
CA ARG A 621 31.37 -7.56 -31.45
C ARG A 621 30.66 -6.93 -32.65
N ALA A 622 29.40 -7.26 -32.85
CA ALA A 622 28.59 -6.75 -33.96
C ALA A 622 28.34 -5.24 -33.87
N VAL A 623 27.89 -4.77 -32.71
CA VAL A 623 27.62 -3.33 -32.44
C VAL A 623 28.92 -2.53 -32.52
N LYS A 624 30.02 -3.04 -31.91
CA LYS A 624 31.35 -2.44 -31.98
C LYS A 624 31.85 -2.25 -33.41
N ALA A 625 31.65 -3.27 -34.28
CA ALA A 625 32.05 -3.18 -35.68
C ALA A 625 31.26 -2.08 -36.44
N GLN A 626 29.97 -1.93 -36.18
CA GLN A 626 29.14 -0.87 -36.78
C GLN A 626 29.61 0.51 -36.36
N ILE A 627 29.86 0.73 -35.06
CA ILE A 627 30.33 2.00 -34.52
C ILE A 627 31.76 2.30 -35.05
N ALA A 628 32.68 1.32 -35.01
CA ALA A 628 34.03 1.47 -35.49
C ALA A 628 34.07 1.85 -36.98
N ASN A 629 33.21 1.23 -37.81
CA ASN A 629 33.11 1.57 -39.23
C ASN A 629 32.60 3.00 -39.46
N ARG A 630 31.68 3.50 -38.62
CA ARG A 630 31.15 4.88 -38.68
C ARG A 630 32.21 5.91 -38.28
N LEU A 631 33.11 5.54 -37.38
CA LEU A 631 34.15 6.43 -36.80
C LEU A 631 35.54 6.22 -37.43
N LYS A 632 35.70 5.37 -38.46
CA LYS A 632 36.97 4.91 -38.99
C LYS A 632 37.90 6.05 -39.49
N ASP A 633 37.31 7.13 -39.98
CA ASP A 633 38.03 8.26 -40.57
C ASP A 633 38.46 9.32 -39.54
N ILE A 634 38.10 9.13 -38.24
CA ILE A 634 38.46 10.05 -37.18
C ILE A 634 39.64 9.51 -36.38
N PRO A 635 40.75 10.25 -36.25
CA PRO A 635 41.93 9.84 -35.49
C PRO A 635 41.63 9.58 -34.01
N LEU A 636 42.34 8.59 -33.41
CA LEU A 636 42.21 8.26 -31.99
C LEU A 636 43.22 9.05 -31.13
N SER A 637 42.72 9.66 -30.06
CA SER A 637 43.54 10.28 -29.03
C SER A 637 43.83 9.31 -27.88
N ASN A 638 45.02 9.24 -27.38
CA ASN A 638 45.40 8.39 -26.24
C ASN A 638 44.81 8.88 -24.87
N ARG A 639 44.12 10.02 -24.85
CA ARG A 639 43.52 10.59 -23.62
C ARG A 639 42.06 10.24 -23.52
N ARG A 640 41.64 9.76 -22.36
CA ARG A 640 40.21 9.59 -22.02
C ARG A 640 39.58 10.95 -21.78
N ASN A 641 38.44 11.22 -22.39
CA ASN A 641 37.70 12.47 -22.20
C ASN A 641 36.21 12.26 -22.50
N TYR A 642 35.39 12.16 -21.46
CA TYR A 642 33.93 11.96 -21.61
C TYR A 642 33.23 13.15 -22.27
N GLY A 643 33.73 14.37 -22.14
CA GLY A 643 33.18 15.53 -22.85
C GLY A 643 33.30 15.36 -24.39
N ARG A 644 34.44 14.85 -24.86
CA ARG A 644 34.62 14.55 -26.30
C ARG A 644 33.76 13.37 -26.76
N ILE A 645 33.58 12.35 -25.90
CA ILE A 645 32.64 11.25 -26.20
C ILE A 645 31.24 11.79 -26.37
N LEU A 646 30.79 12.70 -25.51
CA LEU A 646 29.47 13.34 -25.61
C LEU A 646 29.32 14.11 -26.92
N CYS A 647 30.29 14.95 -27.30
CA CYS A 647 30.29 15.63 -28.60
C CYS A 647 30.26 14.66 -29.78
N THR A 648 30.91 13.48 -29.65
CA THR A 648 30.82 12.44 -30.68
C THR A 648 29.42 11.89 -30.82
N ILE A 649 28.71 11.67 -29.70
CA ILE A 649 27.30 11.22 -29.71
C ILE A 649 26.40 12.30 -30.34
N GLU A 650 26.57 13.55 -29.95
CA GLU A 650 25.83 14.70 -30.52
C GLU A 650 26.02 14.80 -32.04
N TRP A 651 27.23 14.55 -32.54
CA TRP A 651 27.49 14.48 -33.99
C TRP A 651 26.84 13.24 -34.65
N LEU A 652 26.89 12.07 -34.02
CA LEU A 652 26.27 10.87 -34.55
C LEU A 652 24.74 11.01 -34.68
N ASP A 653 24.13 11.75 -33.75
CA ASP A 653 22.71 12.06 -33.77
C ASP A 653 22.34 13.26 -34.70
N GLY A 654 23.32 13.88 -35.36
CA GLY A 654 23.10 15.03 -36.25
C GLY A 654 22.80 16.35 -35.52
N VAL A 655 23.10 16.45 -34.23
CA VAL A 655 22.99 17.70 -33.44
C VAL A 655 24.16 18.63 -33.72
N ALA A 656 25.35 18.07 -33.95
CA ALA A 656 26.55 18.81 -34.35
C ALA A 656 26.85 18.55 -35.85
N ASP A 657 27.15 19.60 -36.62
CA ASP A 657 27.36 19.53 -38.08
C ASP A 657 28.68 18.86 -38.47
N THR A 658 29.71 18.98 -37.63
CA THR A 658 31.06 18.50 -37.95
C THR A 658 31.58 17.51 -36.89
N PRO A 659 32.29 16.43 -37.31
CA PRO A 659 32.91 15.52 -36.37
C PRO A 659 34.08 16.19 -35.65
N LEU A 660 34.49 15.63 -34.50
CA LEU A 660 35.71 16.04 -33.83
C LEU A 660 36.97 15.70 -34.65
N ALA A 661 38.00 16.51 -34.53
CA ALA A 661 39.31 16.24 -35.19
C ALA A 661 39.96 14.96 -34.68
N GLU A 662 39.73 14.60 -33.43
CA GLU A 662 40.17 13.33 -32.81
C GLU A 662 39.19 12.91 -31.72
N ILE A 663 39.06 11.62 -31.51
CA ILE A 663 38.18 11.03 -30.45
C ILE A 663 38.98 10.21 -29.46
N PRO A 664 38.54 10.12 -28.17
CA PRO A 664 39.18 9.28 -27.16
C PRO A 664 39.24 7.80 -27.57
N VAL A 665 40.35 7.14 -27.19
CA VAL A 665 40.59 5.72 -27.50
C VAL A 665 39.50 4.77 -27.02
N ASN A 666 38.82 5.12 -25.90
CA ASN A 666 37.72 4.32 -25.34
C ASN A 666 36.32 4.66 -25.90
N THR A 667 36.23 5.58 -26.88
CA THR A 667 34.93 6.03 -27.43
C THR A 667 34.12 4.85 -27.95
N VAL A 668 34.70 4.01 -28.79
CA VAL A 668 33.99 2.89 -29.43
C VAL A 668 33.48 1.89 -28.39
N ASP A 669 34.24 1.60 -27.33
CA ASP A 669 33.82 0.68 -26.27
C ASP A 669 32.68 1.27 -25.44
N VAL A 670 32.77 2.53 -25.03
CA VAL A 670 31.73 3.23 -24.28
C VAL A 670 30.42 3.30 -25.08
N LEU A 671 30.51 3.69 -26.36
CA LEU A 671 29.34 3.77 -27.24
C LEU A 671 28.72 2.38 -27.52
N THR A 672 29.53 1.33 -27.58
CA THR A 672 29.03 -0.04 -27.71
C THR A 672 28.17 -0.46 -26.52
N ASP A 673 28.68 -0.27 -25.31
CA ASP A 673 27.94 -0.62 -24.11
C ASP A 673 26.71 0.29 -23.90
N MET A 674 26.83 1.59 -24.27
CA MET A 674 25.66 2.49 -24.29
C MET A 674 24.58 2.03 -25.28
N ALA A 675 24.96 1.63 -26.49
CA ALA A 675 24.01 1.16 -27.49
C ALA A 675 23.24 -0.09 -27.03
N ILE A 676 23.91 -0.99 -26.31
CA ILE A 676 23.29 -2.23 -25.79
C ILE A 676 22.40 -1.94 -24.57
N ALA A 677 22.92 -1.23 -23.55
CA ALA A 677 22.29 -1.11 -22.26
C ALA A 677 22.49 0.24 -21.54
N GLY A 678 22.87 1.29 -22.25
CA GLY A 678 22.92 2.64 -21.67
C GLY A 678 21.52 3.06 -21.20
N PRO A 679 21.31 3.54 -19.96
CA PRO A 679 20.00 3.78 -19.39
C PRO A 679 19.10 4.67 -20.25
N ALA A 680 19.59 5.84 -20.69
CA ALA A 680 18.82 6.75 -21.51
C ALA A 680 18.59 6.21 -22.93
N VAL A 681 19.54 5.41 -23.48
CA VAL A 681 19.40 4.77 -24.78
C VAL A 681 18.35 3.65 -24.74
N CYS A 682 18.29 2.86 -23.67
CA CYS A 682 17.24 1.88 -23.45
C CYS A 682 15.86 2.55 -23.36
N LEU A 683 15.76 3.63 -22.60
CA LEU A 683 14.52 4.40 -22.47
C LEU A 683 14.11 5.07 -23.78
N CYS A 684 15.07 5.54 -24.59
CA CYS A 684 14.82 6.08 -25.93
C CYS A 684 14.21 5.02 -26.86
N ARG A 685 14.70 3.79 -26.79
CA ARG A 685 14.18 2.65 -27.56
C ARG A 685 12.77 2.28 -27.14
N ILE A 686 12.46 2.35 -25.85
CA ILE A 686 11.13 2.03 -25.30
C ILE A 686 10.10 3.12 -25.63
N LEU A 687 10.46 4.38 -25.39
CA LEU A 687 9.52 5.50 -25.44
C LEU A 687 9.43 6.19 -26.83
N GLY A 688 10.42 5.97 -27.69
CA GLY A 688 10.49 6.66 -28.99
C GLY A 688 10.58 8.20 -28.91
N ASN A 689 10.70 8.76 -27.72
CA ASN A 689 10.75 10.20 -27.45
C ASN A 689 12.00 10.54 -26.63
N LYS A 690 12.88 11.36 -27.21
CA LYS A 690 14.17 11.73 -26.60
C LYS A 690 14.02 12.46 -25.29
N GLU A 691 13.19 13.50 -25.24
CA GLU A 691 13.04 14.36 -24.05
C GLU A 691 12.46 13.59 -22.87
N LEU A 692 11.44 12.74 -23.14
CA LEU A 692 10.82 11.89 -22.13
C LEU A 692 11.79 10.84 -21.60
N ALA A 693 12.62 10.25 -22.49
CA ALA A 693 13.64 9.30 -22.13
C ALA A 693 14.75 9.91 -21.27
N GLU A 694 15.22 11.11 -21.59
CA GLU A 694 16.23 11.85 -20.81
C GLU A 694 15.70 12.21 -19.42
N LYS A 695 14.45 12.65 -19.33
CA LYS A 695 13.77 12.93 -18.06
C LYS A 695 13.65 11.67 -17.19
N ALA A 696 13.23 10.55 -17.78
CA ALA A 696 13.12 9.27 -17.09
C ALA A 696 14.48 8.71 -16.66
N ALA A 697 15.54 8.94 -17.46
CA ALA A 697 16.90 8.49 -17.17
C ALA A 697 17.57 9.23 -16.01
N ALA A 698 17.09 10.42 -15.64
CA ALA A 698 17.70 11.24 -14.58
C ALA A 698 17.83 10.49 -13.23
N GLY A 699 16.91 9.56 -12.95
CA GLY A 699 16.96 8.73 -11.76
C GLY A 699 18.17 7.81 -11.67
N PHE A 700 18.74 7.38 -12.80
CA PHE A 700 19.96 6.57 -12.81
C PHE A 700 21.19 7.33 -12.29
N VAL A 701 21.23 8.65 -12.44
CA VAL A 701 22.25 9.49 -11.81
C VAL A 701 22.17 9.36 -10.29
N THR A 702 20.95 9.32 -9.73
CA THR A 702 20.75 9.14 -8.28
C THR A 702 21.28 7.78 -7.80
N ILE A 703 20.99 6.68 -8.53
CA ILE A 703 21.51 5.35 -8.16
C ILE A 703 23.05 5.34 -8.19
N PHE A 704 23.63 5.70 -9.32
CA PHE A 704 25.09 5.56 -9.52
C PHE A 704 25.92 6.64 -8.80
N ASN A 705 25.30 7.69 -8.26
CA ASN A 705 25.97 8.62 -7.35
C ASN A 705 25.99 8.14 -5.90
N ARG A 706 25.23 7.11 -5.55
CA ARG A 706 25.26 6.56 -4.20
C ARG A 706 26.63 5.93 -3.92
N ARG A 707 27.16 6.17 -2.73
CA ARG A 707 28.42 5.59 -2.29
C ARG A 707 28.46 4.07 -2.44
N ILE A 708 27.35 3.41 -2.11
CA ILE A 708 27.21 1.96 -2.24
C ILE A 708 27.35 1.48 -3.69
N ALA A 709 26.78 2.19 -4.64
CA ALA A 709 26.93 1.84 -6.06
C ALA A 709 28.38 1.91 -6.52
N GLY A 710 29.17 2.90 -6.02
CA GLY A 710 30.59 2.97 -6.28
C GLY A 710 31.33 1.70 -5.83
N TYR A 711 31.05 1.23 -4.61
CA TYR A 711 31.63 -0.01 -4.10
C TYR A 711 31.15 -1.26 -4.86
N VAL A 712 29.86 -1.31 -5.25
CA VAL A 712 29.32 -2.38 -6.08
C VAL A 712 30.05 -2.46 -7.42
N ILE A 713 30.19 -1.35 -8.13
CA ILE A 713 30.89 -1.30 -9.42
C ILE A 713 32.36 -1.74 -9.28
N ASP A 714 33.06 -1.25 -8.24
CA ASP A 714 34.46 -1.62 -7.97
C ASP A 714 34.62 -3.12 -7.64
N LYS A 715 33.64 -3.72 -6.93
CA LYS A 715 33.66 -5.14 -6.59
C LYS A 715 33.20 -6.03 -7.75
N PHE A 716 32.32 -5.50 -8.59
CA PHE A 716 31.77 -6.24 -9.75
C PHE A 716 32.85 -6.59 -10.77
N GLN A 717 33.76 -5.64 -11.03
CA GLN A 717 34.94 -5.89 -11.85
C GLN A 717 36.15 -5.09 -11.34
N ASP A 718 37.25 -5.80 -11.08
CA ASP A 718 38.50 -5.22 -10.54
C ASP A 718 39.17 -4.14 -11.41
N LYS A 719 38.84 -4.05 -12.68
CA LYS A 719 39.42 -3.10 -13.61
C LYS A 719 38.94 -1.65 -13.49
N TYR A 720 37.85 -1.37 -12.71
CA TYR A 720 37.16 -0.06 -12.70
C TYR A 720 37.43 0.78 -11.46
N HIS A 721 38.55 0.61 -10.77
CA HIS A 721 38.82 1.26 -9.46
C HIS A 721 39.06 2.76 -9.50
N SER A 722 39.40 3.35 -10.63
CA SER A 722 39.64 4.78 -10.73
C SER A 722 38.34 5.54 -11.08
N ASP A 723 38.24 6.78 -10.62
CA ASP A 723 37.16 7.67 -10.98
C ASP A 723 37.09 7.94 -12.49
N GLU A 724 38.22 7.83 -13.18
CA GLU A 724 38.29 7.95 -14.64
C GLU A 724 37.66 6.77 -15.36
N LEU A 725 37.57 5.60 -14.74
CA LEU A 725 36.98 4.39 -15.30
C LEU A 725 35.55 4.11 -14.80
N TYR A 726 35.07 4.91 -13.85
CA TYR A 726 33.81 4.62 -13.17
C TYR A 726 32.61 4.56 -14.13
N LEU A 727 32.51 5.45 -15.11
CA LEU A 727 31.42 5.42 -16.10
C LEU A 727 31.51 4.17 -16.98
N ASP A 728 32.71 3.77 -17.41
CA ASP A 728 32.91 2.54 -18.18
C ASP A 728 32.41 1.32 -17.37
N GLY A 729 32.67 1.29 -16.05
CA GLY A 729 32.17 0.27 -15.13
C GLY A 729 30.66 0.29 -14.98
N VAL A 730 30.03 1.46 -14.93
CA VAL A 730 28.58 1.63 -14.88
C VAL A 730 27.93 1.08 -16.15
N MET A 731 28.48 1.37 -17.32
CA MET A 731 27.97 0.87 -18.61
C MET A 731 28.08 -0.64 -18.72
N ASP A 732 29.24 -1.20 -18.37
CA ASP A 732 29.44 -2.66 -18.33
C ASP A 732 28.48 -3.34 -17.35
N TYR A 733 28.23 -2.74 -16.16
CA TYR A 733 27.27 -3.23 -15.20
C TYR A 733 25.84 -3.25 -15.76
N CYS A 734 25.44 -2.21 -16.50
CA CYS A 734 24.14 -2.13 -17.15
C CYS A 734 23.98 -3.25 -18.22
N VAL A 735 25.03 -3.49 -19.01
CA VAL A 735 25.05 -4.59 -19.99
C VAL A 735 24.95 -5.94 -19.30
N MET A 736 25.79 -6.19 -18.28
CA MET A 736 25.77 -7.47 -17.57
C MET A 736 24.47 -7.71 -16.77
N GLY A 737 23.77 -6.64 -16.40
CA GLY A 737 22.47 -6.68 -15.72
C GLY A 737 21.25 -6.77 -16.65
N ASN A 738 21.42 -6.93 -17.99
CA ASN A 738 20.34 -6.97 -18.97
C ASN A 738 19.34 -5.81 -18.82
N LEU A 739 19.84 -4.58 -18.66
CA LEU A 739 19.02 -3.43 -18.27
C LEU A 739 17.84 -3.18 -19.23
N GLN A 740 18.03 -3.40 -20.57
CA GLN A 740 16.93 -3.27 -21.52
C GLN A 740 15.77 -4.20 -21.18
N ALA A 741 16.02 -5.49 -20.93
CA ALA A 741 14.98 -6.46 -20.59
C ALA A 741 14.28 -6.10 -19.25
N VAL A 742 15.04 -5.58 -18.27
CA VAL A 742 14.47 -5.08 -16.99
C VAL A 742 13.51 -3.92 -17.23
N LEU A 743 13.89 -2.96 -18.08
CA LEU A 743 13.08 -1.77 -18.35
C LEU A 743 11.86 -2.09 -19.21
N ASP A 744 11.97 -3.02 -20.18
CA ASP A 744 10.84 -3.49 -21.00
C ASP A 744 9.81 -4.24 -20.16
N GLU A 745 10.26 -5.10 -19.23
CA GLU A 745 9.37 -5.72 -18.24
C GLU A 745 8.63 -4.68 -17.41
N TYR A 746 9.35 -3.67 -16.92
CA TYR A 746 8.75 -2.61 -16.10
C TYR A 746 7.77 -1.75 -16.90
N ARG A 747 8.10 -1.43 -18.15
CA ARG A 747 7.19 -0.72 -19.06
C ARG A 747 5.89 -1.49 -19.28
N HIS A 748 5.98 -2.81 -19.53
CA HIS A 748 4.81 -3.67 -19.69
C HIS A 748 3.88 -3.64 -18.47
N ILE A 749 4.46 -3.63 -17.26
CA ILE A 749 3.72 -3.54 -15.99
C ILE A 749 3.00 -2.19 -15.84
N CYS A 750 3.62 -1.11 -16.25
CA CYS A 750 3.06 0.25 -16.11
C CYS A 750 1.87 0.51 -17.05
N GLY A 751 1.78 -0.18 -18.18
CA GLY A 751 0.64 -0.12 -19.10
C GLY A 751 0.67 1.03 -20.11
N SER A 752 1.18 2.23 -19.77
CA SER A 752 1.36 3.36 -20.71
C SER A 752 2.73 4.00 -20.60
N ASP A 753 3.16 4.73 -21.64
CA ASP A 753 4.45 5.41 -21.68
C ASP A 753 4.52 6.54 -20.65
N ASP A 754 3.44 7.30 -20.50
CA ASP A 754 3.37 8.40 -19.53
C ASP A 754 3.46 7.87 -18.09
N GLU A 755 2.69 6.83 -17.78
CA GLU A 755 2.74 6.20 -16.45
C GLU A 755 4.12 5.59 -16.16
N PHE A 756 4.74 4.95 -17.15
CA PHE A 756 6.09 4.41 -17.04
C PHE A 756 7.12 5.51 -16.76
N ALA A 757 7.10 6.60 -17.52
CA ALA A 757 8.03 7.71 -17.34
C ALA A 757 7.86 8.40 -15.98
N GLU A 758 6.61 8.59 -15.52
CA GLU A 758 6.33 9.14 -14.19
C GLU A 758 6.83 8.21 -13.09
N ARG A 759 6.50 6.92 -13.16
CA ARG A 759 6.96 5.91 -12.18
C ARG A 759 8.47 5.76 -12.16
N MET A 760 9.15 5.85 -13.31
CA MET A 760 10.61 5.87 -13.36
C MET A 760 11.17 7.02 -12.51
N GLY A 761 10.64 8.23 -12.62
CA GLY A 761 11.07 9.36 -11.78
C GLY A 761 10.87 9.13 -10.28
N GLN A 762 9.81 8.42 -9.89
CA GLN A 762 9.46 8.12 -8.49
C GLN A 762 10.14 6.84 -7.95
N SER A 763 10.71 6.00 -8.81
CA SER A 763 11.30 4.71 -8.43
C SER A 763 12.61 4.84 -7.65
N PHE A 764 13.25 6.01 -7.69
CA PHE A 764 14.56 6.25 -7.09
C PHE A 764 14.41 7.06 -5.81
N ILE A 765 14.11 6.36 -4.69
CA ILE A 765 14.00 7.01 -3.38
C ILE A 765 15.37 7.26 -2.77
N ASP A 766 15.52 8.38 -2.08
CA ASP A 766 16.71 8.66 -1.31
C ASP A 766 16.82 7.78 -0.06
N ALA A 767 18.07 7.47 0.33
CA ALA A 767 18.31 6.80 1.59
C ALA A 767 17.75 7.65 2.76
N THR A 768 17.03 7.00 3.66
CA THR A 768 16.56 7.67 4.87
C THR A 768 17.42 7.29 6.05
N THR A 769 17.51 8.22 7.01
CA THR A 769 18.30 8.00 8.23
C THR A 769 17.37 7.78 9.40
N LEU A 770 17.53 6.65 10.09
CA LEU A 770 16.89 6.36 11.36
C LEU A 770 17.90 6.58 12.48
N ARG A 771 17.44 7.16 13.59
CA ARG A 771 18.27 7.35 14.77
C ARG A 771 18.02 6.24 15.77
N VAL A 772 19.10 5.59 16.23
CA VAL A 772 19.08 4.47 17.18
C VAL A 772 19.90 4.79 18.42
N ASP A 773 19.45 4.27 19.56
CA ASP A 773 20.25 4.37 20.80
C ASP A 773 21.44 3.42 20.74
N THR A 774 22.57 3.91 21.28
CA THR A 774 23.82 3.18 21.42
C THR A 774 24.31 3.27 22.87
N ASP A 775 25.38 2.56 23.20
CA ASP A 775 26.04 2.64 24.51
C ASP A 775 26.47 4.08 24.89
N ARG A 776 26.64 4.97 23.92
CA ARG A 776 26.97 6.38 24.17
C ARG A 776 25.76 7.27 24.40
N SER A 777 24.61 6.96 23.82
CA SER A 777 23.39 7.79 23.93
C SER A 777 22.40 7.28 24.97
N PHE A 778 22.39 5.98 25.26
CA PHE A 778 21.43 5.36 26.17
C PHE A 778 21.48 5.96 27.59
N GLY A 779 20.32 6.34 28.13
CA GLY A 779 20.19 6.91 29.46
C GLY A 779 20.79 8.31 29.64
N ARG A 780 21.17 9.02 28.55
CA ARG A 780 21.73 10.39 28.58
C ARG A 780 20.80 11.34 27.83
N GLU A 781 20.52 12.50 28.42
CA GLU A 781 19.55 13.44 27.85
C GLU A 781 20.13 14.25 26.68
N ASP A 782 21.44 14.61 26.76
CA ASP A 782 22.09 15.47 25.78
C ASP A 782 22.88 14.73 24.70
N ALA A 783 22.89 13.39 24.71
CA ALA A 783 23.65 12.61 23.76
C ALA A 783 22.83 12.31 22.48
N ALA A 784 23.41 12.62 21.33
CA ALA A 784 22.77 12.35 20.05
C ALA A 784 22.73 10.86 19.75
N LYS A 785 21.57 10.36 19.34
CA LYS A 785 21.42 8.98 18.84
C LYS A 785 22.19 8.78 17.54
N PHE A 786 22.74 7.59 17.35
CA PHE A 786 23.52 7.25 16.17
C PHE A 786 22.65 7.19 14.91
N PRO A 787 23.04 7.84 13.79
CA PRO A 787 22.27 7.83 12.56
C PRO A 787 22.60 6.57 11.73
N MET A 788 21.59 5.75 11.41
CA MET A 788 21.72 4.60 10.51
C MET A 788 20.94 4.84 9.21
N ARG A 789 21.59 4.62 8.07
CA ARG A 789 20.94 4.73 6.75
C ARG A 789 20.06 3.53 6.48
N THR A 790 18.92 3.77 5.83
CA THR A 790 18.00 2.73 5.37
C THR A 790 17.68 2.95 3.90
N TYR A 791 18.06 2.01 3.04
CA TYR A 791 17.78 2.03 1.60
C TYR A 791 17.57 0.62 1.02
N TYR A 792 18.34 -0.38 1.45
CA TYR A 792 18.21 -1.78 1.06
C TYR A 792 16.92 -2.36 1.64
N ALA A 793 16.71 -2.09 2.92
CA ALA A 793 15.48 -2.37 3.64
C ALA A 793 14.91 -1.05 4.19
N VAL A 794 13.60 -0.87 4.11
CA VAL A 794 12.92 0.33 4.61
C VAL A 794 11.73 -0.03 5.49
N PRO A 795 11.46 0.77 6.55
CA PRO A 795 10.26 0.59 7.33
C PRO A 795 9.09 1.28 6.63
N PHE A 796 7.96 0.61 6.59
CA PHE A 796 6.70 1.17 6.16
C PHE A 796 5.79 1.34 7.38
N ALA A 797 5.78 2.53 7.98
CA ALA A 797 5.05 2.82 9.20
C ALA A 797 3.72 3.55 8.92
N LYS A 798 2.74 3.44 9.84
CA LYS A 798 1.60 4.34 9.90
C LYS A 798 2.09 5.79 9.97
N GLY A 799 1.53 6.64 9.12
CA GLY A 799 1.51 8.07 9.43
C GLY A 799 0.84 8.26 10.79
N THR A 800 1.48 8.98 11.72
CA THR A 800 0.85 9.41 12.97
C THR A 800 -0.50 10.08 12.65
N THR A 801 -1.42 10.09 13.59
CA THR A 801 -2.80 10.63 13.49
C THR A 801 -2.94 12.04 12.91
N ALA A 802 -1.83 12.76 12.72
CA ALA A 802 -1.70 13.99 11.93
C ALA A 802 -0.82 13.71 10.69
N ALA A 803 -1.32 12.89 9.75
CA ALA A 803 -0.62 12.68 8.48
C ALA A 803 -0.53 14.02 7.73
N THR A 804 0.68 14.54 7.61
CA THR A 804 0.96 15.69 6.75
C THR A 804 1.09 15.19 5.30
N ASP A 805 0.83 16.08 4.32
CA ASP A 805 1.00 15.76 2.89
C ASP A 805 2.38 15.14 2.60
N LYS A 806 3.42 15.56 3.30
CA LYS A 806 4.78 15.00 3.20
C LYS A 806 4.87 13.53 3.62
N THR A 807 4.11 13.11 4.63
CA THR A 807 4.10 11.71 5.10
C THR A 807 3.39 10.80 4.11
N ILE A 808 2.28 11.29 3.53
CA ILE A 808 1.51 10.60 2.49
C ILE A 808 2.37 10.40 1.24
N GLN A 809 3.02 11.47 0.78
CA GLN A 809 3.90 11.43 -0.40
C GLN A 809 5.07 10.46 -0.20
N ARG A 810 5.68 10.44 0.99
CA ARG A 810 6.77 9.51 1.31
C ARG A 810 6.32 8.05 1.27
N SER A 811 5.17 7.72 1.83
CA SER A 811 4.62 6.36 1.80
C SER A 811 4.32 5.91 0.37
N ASN A 812 3.78 6.80 -0.46
CA ASN A 812 3.54 6.51 -1.87
C ASN A 812 4.85 6.28 -2.64
N ASN A 813 5.89 7.10 -2.41
CA ASN A 813 7.18 6.93 -3.06
C ASN A 813 7.85 5.59 -2.68
N ILE A 814 7.76 5.15 -1.41
CA ILE A 814 8.26 3.83 -0.99
C ILE A 814 7.51 2.72 -1.73
N ARG A 815 6.19 2.83 -1.86
CA ARG A 815 5.38 1.84 -2.59
C ARG A 815 5.75 1.77 -4.07
N VAL A 816 5.87 2.92 -4.75
CA VAL A 816 6.28 2.96 -6.16
C VAL A 816 7.68 2.38 -6.33
N ALA A 817 8.64 2.75 -5.50
CA ALA A 817 9.99 2.21 -5.56
C ALA A 817 10.04 0.70 -5.27
N PHE A 818 9.24 0.19 -4.33
CA PHE A 818 9.19 -1.24 -4.08
C PHE A 818 8.53 -2.03 -5.23
N ASN A 819 7.58 -1.43 -5.94
CA ASN A 819 6.98 -1.99 -7.16
C ASN A 819 7.79 -1.70 -8.44
N SER A 820 9.01 -1.19 -8.33
CA SER A 820 9.98 -1.06 -9.42
C SER A 820 11.06 -2.14 -9.29
N PRO A 821 11.90 -2.38 -10.28
CA PRO A 821 13.01 -3.32 -10.15
C PRO A 821 14.10 -2.84 -9.17
N PHE A 822 14.15 -1.54 -8.83
CA PHE A 822 15.22 -0.90 -8.04
C PHE A 822 14.98 -1.00 -6.52
N TYR A 823 15.93 -0.49 -5.71
CA TYR A 823 15.76 -0.42 -4.25
C TYR A 823 14.46 0.26 -3.82
N PRO A 824 13.87 -0.10 -2.67
CA PRO A 824 14.34 -1.08 -1.68
C PRO A 824 14.03 -2.52 -2.07
N PHE A 825 14.79 -3.48 -1.51
CA PHE A 825 14.54 -4.91 -1.71
C PHE A 825 13.73 -5.53 -0.57
N ILE A 826 13.68 -4.89 0.58
CA ILE A 826 12.86 -5.30 1.71
C ILE A 826 11.97 -4.14 2.15
N VAL A 827 10.69 -4.41 2.29
CA VAL A 827 9.74 -3.54 2.98
C VAL A 827 9.24 -4.28 4.21
N ALA A 828 9.47 -3.70 5.38
CA ALA A 828 8.98 -4.25 6.64
C ALA A 828 7.90 -3.34 7.21
N SER A 829 6.77 -3.93 7.63
CA SER A 829 5.59 -3.22 8.03
C SER A 829 4.88 -3.83 9.22
N THR A 830 4.10 -3.00 9.93
CA THR A 830 3.09 -3.49 10.87
C THR A 830 1.78 -3.76 10.15
N SER A 831 1.04 -4.79 10.56
CA SER A 831 -0.20 -5.24 9.91
C SER A 831 -1.33 -4.21 9.94
N VAL A 832 -1.30 -3.29 10.89
CA VAL A 832 -2.40 -2.35 11.11
C VAL A 832 -2.25 -1.10 10.23
N GLY A 833 -3.12 -0.92 9.24
CA GLY A 833 -3.27 0.33 8.47
C GLY A 833 -2.76 0.31 7.05
N GLN A 834 -2.50 -0.85 6.46
CA GLN A 834 -1.94 -0.95 5.11
C GLN A 834 -2.81 -1.70 4.11
N GLU A 835 -4.08 -1.85 4.39
CA GLU A 835 -5.04 -2.41 3.45
C GLU A 835 -5.14 -1.54 2.19
N GLY A 836 -5.41 -2.17 1.05
CA GLY A 836 -5.52 -1.49 -0.23
C GLY A 836 -4.19 -1.24 -0.98
N LEU A 837 -3.01 -1.43 -0.34
CA LEU A 837 -1.71 -1.20 -0.99
C LEU A 837 -1.19 -2.44 -1.73
N ASP A 838 -0.55 -2.24 -2.88
CA ASP A 838 -0.02 -3.27 -3.76
C ASP A 838 1.50 -3.35 -3.63
N PHE A 839 2.05 -4.58 -3.56
CA PHE A 839 3.49 -4.84 -3.47
C PHE A 839 3.96 -6.03 -4.34
N HIS A 840 3.20 -6.38 -5.38
CA HIS A 840 3.29 -7.64 -6.14
C HIS A 840 4.23 -7.62 -7.34
N GLN A 841 4.65 -6.44 -7.82
CA GLN A 841 5.28 -6.35 -9.14
C GLN A 841 6.69 -6.98 -9.17
N TYR A 842 7.46 -6.86 -8.07
CA TYR A 842 8.80 -7.45 -7.98
C TYR A 842 8.99 -8.26 -6.68
N CYS A 843 7.90 -8.60 -6.00
CA CYS A 843 7.91 -9.34 -4.75
C CYS A 843 7.08 -10.63 -4.90
N ARG A 844 7.68 -11.77 -4.56
CA ARG A 844 7.00 -13.07 -4.45
C ARG A 844 7.24 -13.75 -3.10
N LYS A 845 7.94 -13.09 -2.18
CA LYS A 845 8.26 -13.61 -0.84
C LYS A 845 7.60 -12.77 0.23
N ILE A 846 6.79 -13.41 1.07
CA ILE A 846 6.14 -12.77 2.21
C ILE A 846 6.58 -13.44 3.50
N VAL A 847 7.09 -12.65 4.45
CA VAL A 847 7.54 -13.14 5.75
C VAL A 847 6.53 -12.71 6.82
N HIS A 848 5.88 -13.69 7.41
CA HIS A 848 5.04 -13.49 8.59
C HIS A 848 5.93 -13.54 9.84
N TRP A 849 6.55 -12.40 10.19
CA TRP A 849 7.44 -12.30 11.36
C TRP A 849 6.76 -12.67 12.66
N ASN A 850 5.50 -12.29 12.79
CA ASN A 850 4.56 -12.75 13.78
C ASN A 850 3.28 -13.19 13.05
N LEU A 851 2.78 -14.36 13.41
CA LEU A 851 1.53 -14.87 12.88
C LEU A 851 0.35 -13.97 13.27
N PRO A 852 -0.62 -13.75 12.40
CA PRO A 852 -1.87 -13.10 12.78
C PRO A 852 -2.71 -14.00 13.68
N SER A 853 -3.69 -13.42 14.34
CA SER A 853 -4.64 -14.16 15.18
C SER A 853 -5.72 -14.87 14.36
N ASN A 854 -6.01 -14.38 13.15
CA ASN A 854 -7.07 -14.94 12.31
C ASN A 854 -6.59 -15.21 10.88
N PRO A 855 -7.23 -16.16 10.16
CA PRO A 855 -6.87 -16.54 8.79
C PRO A 855 -7.09 -15.42 7.78
N GLN A 856 -8.03 -14.51 8.02
CA GLN A 856 -8.32 -13.37 7.16
C GLN A 856 -7.11 -12.43 7.01
N ASP A 857 -6.45 -12.12 8.13
CA ASP A 857 -5.24 -11.28 8.09
C ASP A 857 -4.11 -11.98 7.31
N LEU A 858 -4.04 -13.30 7.35
CA LEU A 858 -3.09 -14.08 6.55
C LEU A 858 -3.38 -13.90 5.05
N GLU A 859 -4.62 -14.16 4.62
CA GLU A 859 -5.05 -13.94 3.23
C GLU A 859 -4.85 -12.50 2.77
N GLN A 860 -5.20 -11.53 3.61
CA GLN A 860 -5.02 -10.11 3.27
C GLN A 860 -3.56 -9.73 3.07
N ARG A 861 -2.64 -10.25 3.92
CA ARG A 861 -1.21 -10.03 3.76
C ARG A 861 -0.70 -10.63 2.45
N GLU A 862 -1.08 -11.85 2.14
CA GLU A 862 -0.70 -12.57 0.91
C GLU A 862 -1.30 -11.93 -0.34
N GLY A 863 -2.53 -11.47 -0.26
CA GLY A 863 -3.19 -10.72 -1.32
C GLY A 863 -2.49 -9.39 -1.68
N ARG A 864 -1.44 -8.97 -0.93
CA ARG A 864 -0.59 -7.84 -1.33
C ARG A 864 0.35 -8.17 -2.47
N ILE A 865 0.75 -9.44 -2.57
CA ILE A 865 1.71 -9.92 -3.58
C ILE A 865 1.09 -10.89 -4.59
N ASN A 866 -0.06 -11.50 -4.27
CA ASN A 866 -0.80 -12.38 -5.18
C ASN A 866 -1.87 -11.57 -5.95
N ARG A 867 -1.48 -11.00 -7.07
CA ARG A 867 -2.32 -10.08 -7.87
C ARG A 867 -2.07 -10.22 -9.37
N TYR A 868 -2.80 -9.42 -10.14
CA TYR A 868 -2.69 -9.32 -11.60
C TYR A 868 -1.24 -9.20 -12.05
N LYS A 869 -0.82 -10.11 -12.92
CA LYS A 869 0.54 -10.15 -13.49
C LYS A 869 1.63 -10.04 -12.42
N CYS A 870 1.46 -10.69 -11.26
CA CYS A 870 2.48 -10.69 -10.20
C CYS A 870 3.78 -11.34 -10.69
N LEU A 871 4.88 -11.12 -9.96
CA LEU A 871 6.21 -11.60 -10.35
C LEU A 871 6.24 -13.11 -10.63
N ALA A 872 5.57 -13.92 -9.79
CA ALA A 872 5.53 -15.37 -9.96
C ALA A 872 4.87 -15.77 -11.30
N ILE A 873 3.73 -15.14 -11.65
CA ILE A 873 3.05 -15.39 -12.92
C ILE A 873 3.94 -14.99 -14.09
N ARG A 874 4.52 -13.79 -14.09
CA ARG A 874 5.38 -13.34 -15.18
C ARG A 874 6.58 -14.26 -15.41
N ARG A 875 7.26 -14.68 -14.34
CA ARG A 875 8.41 -15.58 -14.44
C ARG A 875 8.03 -16.96 -14.97
N ASN A 876 6.91 -17.51 -14.51
CA ASN A 876 6.42 -18.78 -15.01
C ASN A 876 6.04 -18.71 -16.49
N LEU A 877 5.30 -17.70 -16.91
CA LEU A 877 4.95 -17.50 -18.31
C LEU A 877 6.20 -17.26 -19.19
N ALA A 878 7.16 -16.46 -18.70
CA ALA A 878 8.43 -16.22 -19.40
C ALA A 878 9.25 -17.51 -19.61
N ARG A 879 9.16 -18.49 -18.69
CA ARG A 879 9.81 -19.80 -18.84
C ARG A 879 9.06 -20.74 -19.79
N LEU A 880 7.75 -20.62 -19.86
CA LEU A 880 6.89 -21.50 -20.68
C LEU A 880 6.70 -20.97 -22.11
N SER A 881 7.15 -19.77 -22.42
CA SER A 881 7.02 -19.12 -23.72
C SER A 881 8.37 -18.98 -24.41
N ASP A 882 8.37 -19.13 -25.73
CA ASP A 882 9.52 -18.89 -26.61
C ASP A 882 9.58 -17.40 -27.07
N GLU A 883 8.50 -16.63 -26.84
CA GLU A 883 8.44 -15.23 -27.17
C GLU A 883 9.42 -14.39 -26.33
N TYR A 884 9.95 -13.29 -26.90
CA TYR A 884 10.88 -12.41 -26.21
C TYR A 884 10.19 -11.18 -25.59
N ASP A 885 9.09 -10.71 -26.17
CA ASP A 885 8.35 -9.56 -25.70
C ASP A 885 7.17 -9.94 -24.79
N TRP A 886 6.85 -9.04 -23.86
CA TRP A 886 5.85 -9.32 -22.84
C TRP A 886 4.41 -9.40 -23.36
N THR A 887 4.08 -8.70 -24.45
CA THR A 887 2.76 -8.77 -25.08
C THR A 887 2.58 -10.12 -25.76
N GLY A 888 3.60 -10.56 -26.51
CA GLY A 888 3.64 -11.88 -27.12
C GLY A 888 3.53 -13.01 -26.10
N ILE A 889 4.31 -12.95 -25.00
CA ILE A 889 4.27 -13.94 -23.91
C ILE A 889 2.85 -14.12 -23.35
N PHE A 890 2.16 -13.01 -23.04
CA PHE A 890 0.79 -13.10 -22.50
C PHE A 890 -0.23 -13.52 -23.56
N THR A 891 -0.08 -13.09 -24.80
CA THR A 891 -0.95 -13.50 -25.93
C THR A 891 -0.83 -15.00 -26.16
N GLU A 892 0.40 -15.51 -26.30
CA GLU A 892 0.66 -16.96 -26.44
C GLU A 892 0.07 -17.75 -25.28
N ALA A 893 0.25 -17.26 -24.03
CA ALA A 893 -0.27 -17.94 -22.85
C ALA A 893 -1.81 -18.00 -22.86
N HIS A 894 -2.50 -16.92 -23.23
CA HIS A 894 -3.97 -16.91 -23.36
C HIS A 894 -4.47 -17.84 -24.49
N GLU A 895 -3.83 -17.81 -25.65
CA GLU A 895 -4.17 -18.69 -26.78
C GLU A 895 -3.97 -20.16 -26.42
N ARG A 896 -2.88 -20.46 -25.72
CA ARG A 896 -2.57 -21.81 -25.27
C ARG A 896 -3.56 -22.30 -24.22
N VAL A 897 -3.96 -21.48 -23.24
CA VAL A 897 -5.00 -21.82 -22.26
C VAL A 897 -6.31 -22.12 -22.99
N ARG A 898 -6.72 -21.27 -23.94
CA ARG A 898 -7.93 -21.47 -24.72
C ARG A 898 -7.84 -22.75 -25.58
N GLY A 899 -6.72 -23.01 -26.24
CA GLY A 899 -6.54 -24.20 -27.08
C GLY A 899 -6.43 -25.52 -26.31
N GLU A 900 -5.86 -25.52 -25.08
CA GLU A 900 -5.74 -26.75 -24.25
C GLU A 900 -7.02 -27.07 -23.46
N PHE A 901 -7.82 -26.05 -23.09
CA PHE A 901 -8.90 -26.22 -22.12
C PHE A 901 -10.26 -25.68 -22.60
N ASP A 902 -10.38 -25.31 -23.87
CA ASP A 902 -11.59 -24.67 -24.42
C ASP A 902 -12.04 -23.47 -23.54
N ASP A 903 -13.31 -23.33 -23.25
CA ASP A 903 -13.88 -22.26 -22.41
C ASP A 903 -13.92 -22.61 -20.91
N LYS A 904 -13.15 -23.61 -20.47
CA LYS A 904 -13.10 -23.99 -19.02
C LYS A 904 -12.66 -22.85 -18.12
N TYR A 905 -11.76 -22.00 -18.60
CA TYR A 905 -11.17 -20.92 -17.83
C TYR A 905 -11.63 -19.54 -18.31
N SER A 906 -12.02 -18.68 -17.38
CA SER A 906 -12.25 -17.27 -17.66
C SER A 906 -10.94 -16.50 -17.89
N GLU A 907 -11.02 -15.24 -18.28
CA GLU A 907 -9.87 -14.33 -18.46
C GLU A 907 -9.01 -14.11 -17.20
N ILE A 908 -9.44 -14.61 -16.04
CA ILE A 908 -8.62 -14.62 -14.82
C ILE A 908 -7.33 -15.42 -15.06
N VAL A 909 -7.41 -16.46 -15.89
CA VAL A 909 -6.27 -17.31 -16.28
C VAL A 909 -5.73 -16.87 -17.65
N PRO A 910 -4.41 -16.67 -17.83
CA PRO A 910 -3.32 -16.90 -16.88
C PRO A 910 -2.86 -15.64 -16.10
N ALA A 911 -3.60 -14.56 -16.15
CA ALA A 911 -3.14 -13.25 -15.66
C ALA A 911 -3.15 -13.10 -14.13
N TRP A 912 -4.04 -13.81 -13.41
CA TRP A 912 -4.13 -13.82 -11.94
C TRP A 912 -3.75 -15.16 -11.31
N CYS A 913 -3.92 -16.25 -12.04
CA CYS A 913 -3.52 -17.60 -11.63
C CYS A 913 -3.23 -18.44 -12.89
N LEU A 914 -2.50 -19.55 -12.71
CA LEU A 914 -2.25 -20.52 -13.78
C LEU A 914 -3.34 -21.60 -13.78
N PRO A 915 -3.59 -22.29 -14.92
CA PRO A 915 -4.44 -23.48 -14.94
C PRO A 915 -3.97 -24.53 -13.94
N ALA A 916 -4.89 -25.21 -13.27
CA ALA A 916 -4.55 -26.25 -12.31
C ALA A 916 -3.69 -27.36 -12.94
N GLU A 917 -4.00 -27.72 -14.17
CA GLU A 917 -3.25 -28.73 -14.94
C GLU A 917 -1.82 -28.29 -15.28
N TRP A 918 -1.59 -26.98 -15.48
CA TRP A 918 -0.22 -26.46 -15.63
C TRP A 918 0.52 -26.49 -14.30
N ILE A 919 -0.14 -26.18 -13.20
CA ILE A 919 0.47 -26.26 -11.86
C ILE A 919 0.89 -27.69 -11.55
N GLU A 920 0.05 -28.68 -11.82
CA GLU A 920 0.40 -30.10 -11.64
C GLU A 920 1.51 -30.56 -12.59
N ARG A 921 1.40 -30.23 -13.89
CA ARG A 921 2.34 -30.66 -14.94
C ARG A 921 3.74 -30.08 -14.74
N TYR A 922 3.86 -28.85 -14.29
CA TYR A 922 5.12 -28.11 -14.20
C TYR A 922 5.57 -27.85 -12.77
N HIS A 923 4.96 -28.47 -11.77
CA HIS A 923 5.12 -28.20 -10.34
C HIS A 923 6.57 -27.88 -9.91
N ASP A 924 7.51 -28.76 -10.24
CA ASP A 924 8.93 -28.64 -9.83
C ASP A 924 9.68 -27.51 -10.56
N ASN A 925 9.14 -27.00 -11.67
CA ASN A 925 9.73 -25.95 -12.47
C ASN A 925 9.07 -24.57 -12.28
N LEU A 926 8.01 -24.50 -11.47
CA LEU A 926 7.31 -23.25 -11.22
C LEU A 926 8.01 -22.42 -10.15
N GLU A 927 7.94 -21.11 -10.30
CA GLU A 927 8.22 -20.17 -9.23
C GLU A 927 6.93 -19.91 -8.43
N TRP A 928 7.02 -20.16 -7.15
CA TRP A 928 5.91 -20.00 -6.21
C TRP A 928 5.97 -18.64 -5.51
N ILE A 929 4.82 -18.18 -5.06
CA ILE A 929 4.72 -17.15 -4.02
C ILE A 929 5.05 -17.84 -2.70
N GLU A 930 6.17 -17.48 -2.10
CA GLU A 930 6.68 -18.11 -0.88
C GLU A 930 6.06 -17.44 0.35
N ARG A 931 5.22 -18.21 1.06
CA ARG A 931 4.77 -17.90 2.42
C ARG A 931 5.85 -18.35 3.39
N ILE A 932 6.53 -17.43 4.04
CA ILE A 932 7.63 -17.73 4.95
C ILE A 932 7.21 -17.43 6.38
N VAL A 933 7.19 -18.45 7.22
CA VAL A 933 6.90 -18.36 8.65
C VAL A 933 8.12 -18.85 9.41
N PRO A 934 8.98 -17.96 9.95
CA PRO A 934 10.14 -18.39 10.74
C PRO A 934 9.69 -18.77 12.15
N GLU A 935 9.51 -20.08 12.38
CA GLU A 935 8.99 -20.65 13.61
C GLU A 935 10.10 -21.10 14.55
N TYR A 936 9.99 -20.71 15.83
CA TYR A 936 10.81 -21.32 16.86
C TYR A 936 10.23 -22.70 17.26
N PRO A 937 11.05 -23.75 17.36
CA PRO A 937 10.59 -25.06 17.77
C PRO A 937 9.96 -25.01 19.18
N MET A 938 8.95 -25.83 19.42
CA MET A 938 8.21 -25.87 20.68
C MET A 938 7.55 -24.55 21.10
N SER A 939 7.34 -23.63 20.19
CA SER A 939 6.59 -22.42 20.45
C SER A 939 5.10 -22.62 20.10
N ALA A 940 4.23 -21.83 20.70
CA ALA A 940 2.81 -21.80 20.33
C ALA A 940 2.58 -21.38 18.87
N ASP A 941 3.61 -20.84 18.18
CA ASP A 941 3.52 -20.44 16.78
C ASP A 941 3.30 -21.64 15.86
N VAL A 942 3.90 -22.81 16.18
CA VAL A 942 3.78 -24.05 15.40
C VAL A 942 2.32 -24.53 15.35
N ASP A 943 1.70 -24.67 16.53
CA ASP A 943 0.31 -25.10 16.62
C ASP A 943 -0.65 -24.05 16.05
N ARG A 944 -0.37 -22.77 16.29
CA ARG A 944 -1.15 -21.66 15.73
C ARG A 944 -1.09 -21.65 14.21
N TYR A 945 0.08 -21.86 13.60
CA TYR A 945 0.20 -21.89 12.15
C TYR A 945 -0.57 -23.07 11.55
N ARG A 946 -0.41 -24.26 12.11
CA ARG A 946 -1.16 -25.45 11.67
C ARG A 946 -2.67 -25.20 11.73
N HIS A 947 -3.16 -24.69 12.85
CA HIS A 947 -4.56 -24.34 13.02
C HIS A 947 -5.03 -23.28 12.00
N LEU A 948 -4.24 -22.21 11.76
CA LEU A 948 -4.58 -21.19 10.78
C LEU A 948 -4.74 -21.76 9.36
N ILE A 949 -3.85 -22.67 8.93
CA ILE A 949 -3.93 -23.28 7.60
C ILE A 949 -5.13 -24.22 7.49
N GLU A 950 -5.40 -24.99 8.53
CA GLU A 950 -6.56 -25.89 8.56
C GLU A 950 -7.88 -25.11 8.49
N VAL A 951 -7.97 -24.01 9.24
CA VAL A 951 -9.13 -23.12 9.19
C VAL A 951 -9.24 -22.45 7.82
N LEU A 952 -8.13 -21.98 7.25
CA LEU A 952 -8.09 -21.32 5.95
C LEU A 952 -8.69 -22.19 4.83
N ALA A 953 -8.50 -23.51 4.89
CA ALA A 953 -9.03 -24.44 3.90
C ALA A 953 -10.57 -24.62 3.99
N LEU A 954 -11.15 -24.49 5.16
CA LEU A 954 -12.55 -24.88 5.41
C LEU A 954 -13.46 -23.72 5.88
N TYR A 955 -12.92 -22.58 6.29
CA TYR A 955 -13.74 -21.50 6.88
C TYR A 955 -14.84 -20.99 5.94
N ARG A 956 -14.65 -21.14 4.62
CA ARG A 956 -15.63 -20.75 3.62
C ARG A 956 -16.94 -21.56 3.71
N LEU A 957 -16.87 -22.82 4.18
CA LEU A 957 -18.04 -23.67 4.42
C LEU A 957 -18.86 -23.19 5.63
N THR A 958 -18.22 -22.51 6.57
CA THR A 958 -18.83 -22.06 7.82
C THR A 958 -19.20 -20.58 7.81
N MET A 959 -19.12 -19.94 6.64
CA MET A 959 -19.45 -18.51 6.50
C MET A 959 -20.86 -18.19 7.02
N GLY A 960 -20.95 -17.18 7.91
CA GLY A 960 -22.24 -16.75 8.48
C GLY A 960 -22.89 -17.75 9.43
N GLN A 961 -22.19 -18.80 9.84
CA GLN A 961 -22.70 -19.79 10.77
C GLN A 961 -22.29 -19.48 12.21
N PRO A 962 -23.14 -19.73 13.22
CA PRO A 962 -22.73 -19.59 14.61
C PRO A 962 -21.77 -20.74 15.01
N ARG A 963 -20.91 -20.49 16.01
CA ARG A 963 -19.98 -21.49 16.57
C ARG A 963 -19.16 -22.22 15.51
N GLN A 964 -18.47 -21.45 14.71
CA GLN A 964 -17.77 -21.96 13.51
C GLN A 964 -16.76 -23.05 13.79
N GLU A 965 -16.03 -22.98 14.92
CA GLU A 965 -15.00 -23.97 15.26
C GLU A 965 -15.62 -25.35 15.54
N GLU A 966 -16.73 -25.40 16.27
CA GLU A 966 -17.50 -26.63 16.49
C GLU A 966 -18.06 -27.21 15.18
N LEU A 967 -18.54 -26.34 14.29
CA LEU A 967 -19.04 -26.72 12.98
C LEU A 967 -17.92 -27.25 12.07
N LEU A 968 -16.75 -26.64 12.11
CA LEU A 968 -15.58 -27.12 11.36
C LEU A 968 -15.15 -28.51 11.83
N ASP A 969 -15.10 -28.76 13.13
CA ASP A 969 -14.77 -30.07 13.67
C ASP A 969 -15.79 -31.14 13.25
N MET A 970 -17.06 -30.77 13.22
CA MET A 970 -18.11 -31.64 12.72
C MET A 970 -17.95 -31.95 11.22
N LEU A 971 -17.68 -30.94 10.39
CA LEU A 971 -17.49 -31.10 8.94
C LEU A 971 -16.24 -31.98 8.64
N ARG A 972 -15.17 -31.86 9.42
CA ARG A 972 -14.00 -32.74 9.34
C ARG A 972 -14.37 -34.22 9.65
N ALA A 973 -15.20 -34.41 10.66
CA ALA A 973 -15.66 -35.78 11.05
C ALA A 973 -16.56 -36.43 10.01
N CYS A 974 -17.22 -35.65 9.13
CA CYS A 974 -18.11 -36.16 8.09
C CYS A 974 -17.37 -36.73 6.87
N HIS A 975 -16.05 -36.57 6.75
CA HIS A 975 -15.22 -37.07 5.63
C HIS A 975 -15.81 -36.78 4.24
N LEU A 976 -16.22 -35.56 3.99
CA LEU A 976 -16.82 -35.14 2.70
C LEU A 976 -15.85 -35.36 1.54
N SER A 977 -16.36 -35.80 0.39
CA SER A 977 -15.57 -35.83 -0.83
C SER A 977 -15.28 -34.42 -1.36
N PRO A 978 -14.23 -34.24 -2.20
CA PRO A 978 -13.94 -32.93 -2.82
C PRO A 978 -15.15 -32.34 -3.58
N ASP A 979 -15.93 -33.19 -4.29
CA ASP A 979 -17.13 -32.77 -5.01
C ASP A 979 -18.23 -32.31 -4.07
N GLN A 980 -18.42 -32.98 -2.94
CA GLN A 980 -19.36 -32.58 -1.91
C GLN A 980 -18.95 -31.24 -1.27
N ILE A 981 -17.68 -31.04 -0.99
CA ILE A 981 -17.13 -29.76 -0.48
C ILE A 981 -17.40 -28.64 -1.51
N ALA A 982 -17.06 -28.88 -2.77
CA ALA A 982 -17.30 -27.91 -3.85
C ALA A 982 -18.80 -27.55 -3.99
N GLY A 983 -19.71 -28.56 -3.85
CA GLY A 983 -21.16 -28.36 -3.89
C GLY A 983 -21.68 -27.48 -2.74
N LEU A 984 -21.06 -27.52 -1.57
CA LEU A 984 -21.48 -26.71 -0.41
C LEU A 984 -20.94 -25.27 -0.44
N LEU A 985 -19.95 -24.97 -1.28
CA LEU A 985 -19.46 -23.60 -1.44
C LEU A 985 -20.50 -22.72 -2.15
N PHE A 986 -20.65 -21.48 -1.69
CA PHE A 986 -21.52 -20.50 -2.32
C PHE A 986 -20.89 -19.96 -3.62
N ASN A 987 -21.62 -20.05 -4.72
CA ASN A 987 -21.25 -19.46 -5.99
C ASN A 987 -22.06 -18.17 -6.25
N LEU A 988 -21.45 -17.03 -6.01
CA LEU A 988 -22.03 -15.70 -6.20
C LEU A 988 -21.40 -14.94 -7.37
N SER A 989 -20.69 -15.67 -8.26
CA SER A 989 -20.04 -15.08 -9.42
C SER A 989 -21.02 -14.86 -10.57
N PRO A 990 -21.11 -13.65 -11.13
CA PRO A 990 -21.97 -13.39 -12.29
C PRO A 990 -21.60 -14.20 -13.53
N ILE A 991 -20.32 -14.56 -13.71
CA ILE A 991 -19.85 -15.27 -14.90
C ILE A 991 -20.39 -16.69 -14.99
N SER A 992 -20.35 -17.43 -13.88
CA SER A 992 -20.76 -18.84 -13.86
C SER A 992 -22.27 -19.02 -14.03
N LYS A 993 -23.08 -17.97 -13.83
CA LYS A 993 -24.55 -18.01 -14.03
C LYS A 993 -24.94 -17.66 -15.47
N ILE A 994 -24.16 -16.87 -16.18
CA ILE A 994 -24.38 -16.61 -17.62
C ILE A 994 -24.18 -17.90 -18.44
N SER A 995 -23.22 -18.75 -18.05
CA SER A 995 -22.95 -20.03 -18.76
C SER A 995 -23.99 -21.11 -18.51
N THR A 996 -24.87 -20.97 -17.52
CA THR A 996 -25.96 -21.92 -17.22
C THR A 996 -27.32 -21.51 -17.83
N GLU A 997 -27.46 -20.25 -18.31
CA GLU A 997 -28.66 -19.74 -18.99
C GLU A 997 -28.52 -19.75 -20.52
N GLN A 998 -27.38 -20.07 -21.11
CA GLN A 998 -27.12 -20.34 -22.54
C GLN A 998 -27.10 -21.85 -22.79
#